data_5ef6a05ff46d82a1d854a2b5ecb8ef13
#
_entry.id   5ef6a05ff46d82a1d854a2b5ecb8ef13
#
_cell.length_a   1.000
_cell.length_b   1.000
_cell.length_c   1.000
_cell.angle_alpha   90.00
_cell.angle_beta   90.00
_cell.angle_gamma   90.00
#
_symmetry.space_group_name_H-M   'P 1'
#
loop_
_entity.id
_entity.type
_entity.pdbx_description
1 polymer ?
#
loop_
_entity_poly.entity_id
_entity_poly.type
_entity_poly.pdbx_seq_one_letter_code
_entity_poly.pdbx_strand_id
1 'polypeptide(L)'
;MFHMIVRKIFSLLSLVLSCAAMGQTITPEIEKRAVELVAQMTLEEKLAYIGGYNGFFIRPIPRLGIPEIRMADGPQGVRNDTHSTMYPCGIAAAATWNRELARTYGHSLGQDARARGVHIMLGPGVNIYRSPLCGRNYEYYGEDPFLTSETAVAYIEGMQAAGVMATIKHFCGNNQEWNRHNVSSDIDERTLHEIYLPAFRKAVQKARVGAVMSSYNPVNSIHTTESRELIIGVLRGKWNFKGIYMSDWTATYSTVGAANNGLDLEMSWGQFMNPDKLRVALATGTVTEETIDEKCRHIVQTLIAFGFFDREQRDWSIPEKNPVSSETALAVAREAVVLLKNDGDMLPFSRKIRNVVVMGPNATNIPTGGGSGFVMPFETVSVAEGIRNADKRIRMKVLAPELSVDLTARGGFFTPDGKPGLRGEFFANPKLEGNAVGTVDATAIDFFWQNAPMEGVPATQFSARWTGTFIPSVTGQAVFQISGDDGYRLYIDDREIIADWYDHFITMKRASVDVEAGKSYKVRLEYYNAWDSGTLRMCSACHSPILPQQEIESADAVIYCAGFDSSTEGENCDRPFSLPQQQLKEIAEAAMLNPNLIVVVNAGGGVDFTPIVDKARAVLMAWYPGQEGGRAIAEILTGRINPSGRLPITVERRAEDNPTFDSYRANVAQVYNSPLRVSYDEGVFVGYRGYDRAGTEPMYPFGYGLSYTTFDYANLKMERLDDGNVVVSFEVTNTGRFAGSEVAQLYVGDEVASVPRPEKELKGYEKVRLEPGETKSVEIRLSPDAFAFYDMNRHDFVVEPGDFTISVGASSRDIRLSEKIRID
;
A
#
# COMPACT_ATOMS: atom_id res chain seq x y z
N MET A 1 -1.56 17.00 -33.35
CA MET A 1 -0.11 17.15 -33.12
C MET A 1 0.31 16.67 -31.73
N PHE A 2 -0.41 16.99 -30.68
CA PHE A 2 -0.14 16.51 -29.30
C PHE A 2 -0.22 14.98 -29.17
N HIS A 3 -1.18 14.32 -29.79
CA HIS A 3 -1.34 12.86 -29.77
C HIS A 3 -0.23 12.08 -30.52
N MET A 4 0.42 12.68 -31.50
CA MET A 4 1.53 12.05 -32.20
C MET A 4 2.86 12.12 -31.42
N ILE A 5 3.02 13.16 -30.58
CA ILE A 5 4.22 13.31 -29.73
C ILE A 5 4.17 12.32 -28.59
N VAL A 6 3.02 12.14 -27.96
CA VAL A 6 2.81 11.15 -26.89
C VAL A 6 3.04 9.72 -27.39
N ARG A 7 2.54 9.35 -28.58
CA ARG A 7 2.81 8.02 -29.18
C ARG A 7 4.29 7.80 -29.50
N LYS A 8 5.03 8.82 -29.93
CA LYS A 8 6.47 8.68 -30.19
C LYS A 8 7.31 8.59 -28.93
N ILE A 9 6.90 9.24 -27.84
CA ILE A 9 7.57 9.12 -26.52
C ILE A 9 7.32 7.72 -25.94
N PHE A 10 6.11 7.18 -26.03
CA PHE A 10 5.80 5.81 -25.61
C PHE A 10 6.54 4.75 -26.45
N SER A 11 6.67 4.94 -27.77
CA SER A 11 7.40 4.01 -28.64
C SER A 11 8.93 4.05 -28.43
N LEU A 12 9.51 5.19 -28.01
CA LEU A 12 10.93 5.27 -27.65
C LEU A 12 11.19 4.71 -26.25
N LEU A 13 10.28 4.90 -25.29
CA LEU A 13 10.42 4.29 -23.97
C LEU A 13 10.39 2.75 -24.04
N SER A 14 9.54 2.17 -24.87
CA SER A 14 9.48 0.71 -25.03
C SER A 14 10.74 0.09 -25.67
N LEU A 15 11.46 0.83 -26.51
CA LEU A 15 12.71 0.36 -27.10
C LEU A 15 13.92 0.48 -26.15
N VAL A 16 13.92 1.48 -25.26
CA VAL A 16 14.98 1.67 -24.26
C VAL A 16 14.82 0.69 -23.10
N LEU A 17 13.58 0.34 -22.73
CA LEU A 17 13.29 -0.62 -21.66
C LEU A 17 13.75 -2.05 -21.98
N SER A 18 13.79 -2.45 -23.25
CA SER A 18 14.24 -3.80 -23.62
C SER A 18 15.74 -4.06 -23.45
N CYS A 19 16.58 -3.02 -23.40
CA CYS A 19 18.02 -3.15 -23.16
C CYS A 19 18.41 -3.08 -21.68
N ALA A 20 17.61 -2.46 -20.82
CA ALA A 20 17.94 -2.28 -19.40
C ALA A 20 17.68 -3.54 -18.53
N ALA A 21 16.82 -4.47 -19.01
CA ALA A 21 16.50 -5.70 -18.29
C ALA A 21 17.67 -6.73 -18.23
N MET A 22 18.76 -6.50 -18.94
CA MET A 22 19.93 -7.39 -18.95
C MET A 22 20.89 -7.19 -17.76
N GLY A 23 20.80 -6.07 -17.03
CA GLY A 23 21.80 -5.70 -16.01
C GLY A 23 21.66 -6.31 -14.63
N GLN A 24 20.58 -7.05 -14.33
CA GLN A 24 20.27 -7.51 -12.95
C GLN A 24 20.47 -9.01 -12.74
N THR A 25 21.02 -9.71 -13.72
CA THR A 25 21.32 -11.14 -13.59
C THR A 25 22.67 -11.31 -12.88
N ILE A 26 22.68 -12.05 -11.78
CA ILE A 26 23.93 -12.43 -11.12
C ILE A 26 24.60 -13.48 -12.00
N THR A 27 25.64 -13.04 -12.72
CA THR A 27 26.44 -13.89 -13.61
C THR A 27 27.58 -14.56 -12.85
N PRO A 28 28.22 -15.62 -13.41
CA PRO A 28 29.39 -16.22 -12.80
C PRO A 28 30.54 -15.25 -12.53
N GLU A 29 30.71 -14.23 -13.38
CA GLU A 29 31.71 -13.18 -13.22
C GLU A 29 31.39 -12.29 -12.02
N ILE A 30 30.12 -11.95 -11.79
CA ILE A 30 29.68 -11.20 -10.62
C ILE A 30 29.87 -12.03 -9.35
N GLU A 31 29.50 -13.31 -9.37
CA GLU A 31 29.73 -14.23 -8.24
C GLU A 31 31.21 -14.33 -7.90
N LYS A 32 32.07 -14.49 -8.90
CA LYS A 32 33.54 -14.54 -8.73
C LYS A 32 34.08 -13.24 -8.10
N ARG A 33 33.68 -12.08 -8.63
CA ARG A 33 34.09 -10.76 -8.10
C ARG A 33 33.63 -10.60 -6.65
N ALA A 34 32.42 -11.04 -6.31
CA ALA A 34 31.91 -10.99 -4.95
C ALA A 34 32.73 -11.87 -3.99
N VAL A 35 33.06 -13.11 -4.41
CA VAL A 35 33.92 -14.01 -3.63
C VAL A 35 35.30 -13.39 -3.38
N GLU A 36 35.91 -12.79 -4.40
CA GLU A 36 37.22 -12.12 -4.29
C GLU A 36 37.18 -10.91 -3.34
N LEU A 37 36.08 -10.14 -3.33
CA LEU A 37 35.90 -9.01 -2.40
C LEU A 37 35.68 -9.50 -0.97
N VAL A 38 34.82 -10.50 -0.77
CA VAL A 38 34.53 -11.05 0.57
C VAL A 38 35.77 -11.71 1.18
N ALA A 39 36.60 -12.36 0.37
CA ALA A 39 37.87 -12.92 0.84
C ALA A 39 38.88 -11.86 1.33
N GLN A 40 38.75 -10.61 0.90
CA GLN A 40 39.56 -9.48 1.35
C GLN A 40 39.01 -8.78 2.60
N MET A 41 37.74 -9.03 2.97
CA MET A 41 37.17 -8.49 4.20
C MET A 41 37.85 -9.14 5.42
N THR A 42 38.11 -8.34 6.45
CA THR A 42 38.45 -8.85 7.77
C THR A 42 37.26 -9.53 8.41
N LEU A 43 37.47 -10.40 9.36
CA LEU A 43 36.38 -11.03 10.10
C LEU A 43 35.47 -9.96 10.74
N GLU A 44 36.03 -8.93 11.35
CA GLU A 44 35.26 -7.84 11.96
C GLU A 44 34.38 -7.08 10.96
N GLU A 45 34.90 -6.83 9.78
CA GLU A 45 34.10 -6.21 8.71
C GLU A 45 32.94 -7.10 8.29
N LYS A 46 33.18 -8.42 8.11
CA LYS A 46 32.14 -9.38 7.75
C LYS A 46 31.03 -9.43 8.80
N LEU A 47 31.42 -9.53 10.08
CA LEU A 47 30.48 -9.60 11.20
C LEU A 47 29.64 -8.32 11.34
N ALA A 48 30.24 -7.16 11.05
CA ALA A 48 29.53 -5.88 11.08
C ALA A 48 28.66 -5.65 9.83
N TYR A 49 29.04 -6.24 8.69
CA TYR A 49 28.40 -5.99 7.39
C TYR A 49 27.02 -6.60 7.23
N ILE A 50 26.79 -7.75 7.90
CA ILE A 50 25.51 -8.48 7.85
C ILE A 50 24.46 -7.95 8.84
N GLY A 51 24.80 -6.91 9.60
CA GLY A 51 23.89 -6.10 10.42
C GLY A 51 23.73 -4.72 9.83
N GLY A 52 22.48 -4.21 9.78
CA GLY A 52 22.21 -2.83 9.38
C GLY A 52 22.84 -1.79 10.32
N TYR A 53 22.83 -0.53 9.92
CA TYR A 53 23.22 0.59 10.75
C TYR A 53 22.46 1.87 10.34
N ASN A 54 22.44 2.89 11.19
CA ASN A 54 21.69 4.11 10.97
C ASN A 54 20.24 3.87 10.50
N GLY A 55 19.62 2.81 11.03
CA GLY A 55 18.22 2.48 10.74
C GLY A 55 17.97 1.90 9.34
N PHE A 56 18.48 2.54 8.28
CA PHE A 56 18.16 2.22 6.88
C PHE A 56 19.37 2.04 5.96
N PHE A 57 20.54 1.66 6.52
CA PHE A 57 21.76 1.58 5.70
C PHE A 57 22.46 0.23 5.83
N ILE A 58 23.18 -0.18 4.77
CA ILE A 58 24.24 -1.19 4.82
C ILE A 58 25.56 -0.44 4.86
N ARG A 59 26.46 -0.88 5.76
CA ARG A 59 27.75 -0.25 6.00
C ARG A 59 28.63 -0.23 4.77
N PRO A 60 29.34 0.87 4.50
CA PRO A 60 30.39 0.86 3.50
C PRO A 60 31.64 0.14 4.01
N ILE A 61 32.48 -0.37 3.10
CA ILE A 61 33.86 -0.78 3.38
C ILE A 61 34.76 -0.03 2.39
N PRO A 62 35.15 1.23 2.70
CA PRO A 62 35.80 2.14 1.74
C PRO A 62 37.12 1.60 1.19
N ARG A 63 37.92 0.87 2.00
CA ARG A 63 39.18 0.29 1.54
C ARG A 63 39.03 -0.76 0.44
N LEU A 64 37.83 -1.36 0.30
CA LEU A 64 37.46 -2.32 -0.74
C LEU A 64 36.57 -1.72 -1.83
N GLY A 65 36.27 -0.42 -1.75
CA GLY A 65 35.36 0.24 -2.67
C GLY A 65 33.91 -0.21 -2.55
N ILE A 66 33.52 -0.82 -1.43
CA ILE A 66 32.13 -1.21 -1.16
C ILE A 66 31.38 0.04 -0.68
N PRO A 67 30.35 0.48 -1.42
CA PRO A 67 29.64 1.72 -1.11
C PRO A 67 28.72 1.56 0.10
N GLU A 68 28.34 2.68 0.70
CA GLU A 68 27.21 2.77 1.60
C GLU A 68 25.91 2.58 0.79
N ILE A 69 25.02 1.75 1.28
CA ILE A 69 23.73 1.48 0.64
C ILE A 69 22.61 2.05 1.49
N ARG A 70 21.85 2.93 0.90
CA ARG A 70 20.70 3.56 1.51
C ARG A 70 19.41 2.88 1.07
N MET A 71 18.55 2.57 2.03
CA MET A 71 17.20 2.06 1.82
C MET A 71 16.16 3.14 2.11
N ALA A 72 14.95 2.96 1.62
CA ALA A 72 13.81 3.77 2.02
C ALA A 72 12.53 2.92 2.05
N ASP A 73 11.70 3.19 3.04
CA ASP A 73 10.33 2.74 3.07
C ASP A 73 9.49 3.42 1.98
N GLY A 74 8.31 2.87 1.77
CA GLY A 74 7.26 3.47 1.00
C GLY A 74 6.92 2.73 -0.28
N PRO A 75 6.03 1.73 -0.23
CA PRO A 75 5.49 1.15 -1.45
C PRO A 75 4.63 2.13 -2.25
N GLN A 76 4.22 3.26 -1.66
CA GLN A 76 3.44 4.32 -2.32
C GLN A 76 4.14 5.69 -2.37
N GLY A 77 5.46 5.71 -2.19
CA GLY A 77 6.29 6.92 -2.26
C GLY A 77 7.58 6.76 -1.46
N VAL A 78 8.59 7.61 -1.67
CA VAL A 78 9.84 7.57 -0.90
C VAL A 78 9.63 8.26 0.43
N ARG A 79 9.69 7.52 1.54
CA ARG A 79 9.24 8.00 2.85
C ARG A 79 10.29 8.73 3.69
N ASN A 80 11.50 8.24 3.70
CA ASN A 80 12.44 8.41 4.82
C ASN A 80 13.11 9.77 5.01
N ASP A 81 12.72 10.84 4.34
CA ASP A 81 13.43 12.11 4.52
C ASP A 81 12.51 13.32 4.66
N THR A 82 11.83 13.60 3.58
CA THR A 82 11.09 14.84 3.38
C THR A 82 9.82 14.56 2.60
N HIS A 83 9.21 15.62 2.10
CA HIS A 83 8.09 15.48 1.18
C HIS A 83 8.47 14.67 -0.06
N SER A 84 7.58 13.81 -0.48
CA SER A 84 7.70 12.99 -1.69
C SER A 84 6.38 12.96 -2.45
N THR A 85 6.40 12.44 -3.68
CA THR A 85 5.17 12.12 -4.39
C THR A 85 4.42 11.04 -3.62
N MET A 86 3.16 11.30 -3.26
CA MET A 86 2.27 10.30 -2.68
C MET A 86 1.45 9.67 -3.79
N TYR A 87 1.83 8.47 -4.19
CA TYR A 87 1.09 7.67 -5.17
C TYR A 87 -0.14 7.02 -4.54
N PRO A 88 -1.11 6.54 -5.34
CA PRO A 88 -2.15 5.66 -4.84
C PRO A 88 -1.58 4.41 -4.16
N CYS A 89 -2.27 3.90 -3.17
CA CYS A 89 -1.84 2.74 -2.41
C CYS A 89 -1.83 1.43 -3.24
N GLY A 90 -1.24 0.35 -2.69
CA GLY A 90 -1.07 -0.92 -3.39
C GLY A 90 -2.37 -1.50 -3.93
N ILE A 91 -3.42 -1.57 -3.10
CA ILE A 91 -4.71 -2.11 -3.53
C ILE A 91 -5.37 -1.25 -4.63
N ALA A 92 -5.13 0.07 -4.63
CA ALA A 92 -5.54 0.95 -5.72
C ALA A 92 -4.80 0.64 -7.02
N ALA A 93 -3.48 0.38 -6.94
CA ALA A 93 -2.71 -0.03 -8.11
C ALA A 93 -3.23 -1.35 -8.69
N ALA A 94 -3.56 -2.34 -7.86
CA ALA A 94 -4.17 -3.59 -8.29
C ALA A 94 -5.57 -3.39 -8.89
N ALA A 95 -6.38 -2.47 -8.35
CA ALA A 95 -7.70 -2.13 -8.87
C ALA A 95 -7.69 -1.56 -10.28
N THR A 96 -6.54 -1.11 -10.78
CA THR A 96 -6.39 -0.71 -12.19
C THR A 96 -6.44 -1.88 -13.16
N TRP A 97 -6.08 -3.09 -12.74
CA TRP A 97 -5.92 -4.28 -13.59
C TRP A 97 -5.08 -3.99 -14.84
N ASN A 98 -4.03 -3.18 -14.68
CA ASN A 98 -3.22 -2.67 -15.79
C ASN A 98 -1.72 -2.85 -15.49
N ARG A 99 -1.12 -3.90 -16.09
CA ARG A 99 0.30 -4.25 -15.91
C ARG A 99 1.23 -3.12 -16.36
N GLU A 100 0.93 -2.46 -17.48
CA GLU A 100 1.77 -1.38 -18.00
C GLU A 100 1.74 -0.15 -17.07
N LEU A 101 0.58 0.15 -16.48
CA LEU A 101 0.47 1.22 -15.52
C LEU A 101 1.20 0.88 -14.21
N ALA A 102 1.13 -0.38 -13.76
CA ALA A 102 1.90 -0.85 -12.60
C ALA A 102 3.42 -0.76 -12.86
N ARG A 103 3.88 -1.10 -14.08
CA ARG A 103 5.29 -0.92 -14.49
C ARG A 103 5.68 0.55 -14.49
N THR A 104 4.84 1.41 -15.05
CA THR A 104 5.06 2.87 -15.06
C THR A 104 5.12 3.43 -13.64
N TYR A 105 4.26 2.95 -12.75
CA TYR A 105 4.27 3.32 -11.34
C TYR A 105 5.62 2.95 -10.69
N GLY A 106 6.04 1.67 -10.80
CA GLY A 106 7.32 1.23 -10.25
C GLY A 106 8.50 2.04 -10.79
N HIS A 107 8.50 2.34 -12.09
CA HIS A 107 9.54 3.14 -12.73
C HIS A 107 9.58 4.59 -12.20
N SER A 108 8.43 5.22 -12.08
CA SER A 108 8.30 6.59 -11.59
C SER A 108 8.76 6.72 -10.12
N LEU A 109 8.35 5.77 -9.28
CA LEU A 109 8.81 5.70 -7.90
C LEU A 109 10.33 5.44 -7.82
N GLY A 110 10.87 4.59 -8.70
CA GLY A 110 12.31 4.39 -8.84
C GLY A 110 13.06 5.67 -9.21
N GLN A 111 12.49 6.52 -10.06
CA GLN A 111 13.06 7.83 -10.36
C GLN A 111 13.05 8.76 -9.14
N ASP A 112 11.96 8.78 -8.37
CA ASP A 112 11.90 9.56 -7.13
C ASP A 112 12.93 9.08 -6.09
N ALA A 113 13.18 7.76 -6.03
CA ALA A 113 14.23 7.18 -5.20
C ALA A 113 15.64 7.59 -5.69
N ARG A 114 15.87 7.56 -7.01
CA ARG A 114 17.13 8.03 -7.62
C ARG A 114 17.40 9.50 -7.36
N ALA A 115 16.37 10.35 -7.41
CA ALA A 115 16.49 11.77 -7.09
C ALA A 115 17.02 12.03 -5.67
N ARG A 116 16.84 11.05 -4.77
CA ARG A 116 17.24 11.11 -3.35
C ARG A 116 18.46 10.26 -2.99
N GLY A 117 19.02 9.56 -3.95
CA GLY A 117 20.17 8.66 -3.72
C GLY A 117 19.80 7.36 -2.99
N VAL A 118 18.54 6.95 -3.05
CA VAL A 118 18.08 5.68 -2.46
C VAL A 118 18.44 4.53 -3.40
N HIS A 119 19.08 3.48 -2.86
CA HIS A 119 19.52 2.30 -3.59
C HIS A 119 18.44 1.21 -3.61
N ILE A 120 17.79 1.00 -2.47
CA ILE A 120 16.84 -0.09 -2.24
C ILE A 120 15.52 0.50 -1.74
N MET A 121 14.44 0.24 -2.45
CA MET A 121 13.09 0.54 -1.98
C MET A 121 12.46 -0.69 -1.33
N LEU A 122 11.88 -0.49 -0.15
CA LEU A 122 11.24 -1.55 0.64
C LEU A 122 9.79 -1.75 0.18
N GLY A 123 9.64 -2.31 -0.99
CA GLY A 123 8.38 -2.61 -1.67
C GLY A 123 8.59 -3.36 -2.97
N PRO A 124 7.53 -4.02 -3.48
CA PRO A 124 6.15 -3.95 -3.05
C PRO A 124 5.79 -4.89 -1.91
N GLY A 125 4.73 -4.54 -1.16
CA GLY A 125 4.05 -5.45 -0.26
C GLY A 125 3.06 -6.34 -1.03
N VAL A 126 3.08 -7.67 -0.81
CA VAL A 126 2.29 -8.62 -1.61
C VAL A 126 1.56 -9.67 -0.78
N ASN A 127 1.38 -9.42 0.50
CA ASN A 127 0.60 -10.33 1.32
C ASN A 127 -0.85 -10.36 0.84
N ILE A 128 -1.46 -11.54 0.87
CA ILE A 128 -2.82 -11.73 0.36
C ILE A 128 -3.83 -11.06 1.31
N TYR A 129 -4.80 -10.35 0.74
CA TYR A 129 -5.96 -9.85 1.46
C TYR A 129 -6.80 -11.03 1.94
N ARG A 130 -6.51 -11.51 3.14
CA ARG A 130 -7.17 -12.67 3.75
C ARG A 130 -8.45 -12.27 4.48
N SER A 131 -8.38 -11.17 5.22
CA SER A 131 -9.48 -10.63 6.03
C SER A 131 -9.59 -9.13 5.80
N PRO A 132 -10.81 -8.55 5.81
CA PRO A 132 -10.99 -7.10 5.72
C PRO A 132 -10.40 -6.33 6.91
N LEU A 133 -10.04 -7.00 8.00
CA LEU A 133 -9.63 -6.36 9.25
C LEU A 133 -8.15 -6.01 9.32
N CYS A 134 -7.29 -6.59 8.48
CA CYS A 134 -5.86 -6.30 8.50
C CYS A 134 -5.58 -4.83 8.15
N GLY A 135 -4.91 -4.10 9.05
CA GLY A 135 -4.65 -2.67 8.91
C GLY A 135 -3.70 -2.30 7.77
N ARG A 136 -2.91 -3.26 7.25
CA ARG A 136 -1.98 -3.06 6.12
C ARG A 136 -2.54 -3.50 4.77
N ASN A 137 -3.80 -3.89 4.68
CA ASN A 137 -4.42 -4.29 3.42
C ASN A 137 -4.26 -3.24 2.31
N TYR A 138 -4.21 -1.96 2.66
CA TYR A 138 -4.03 -0.88 1.69
C TYR A 138 -2.70 -0.97 0.92
N GLU A 139 -1.64 -1.55 1.53
CA GLU A 139 -0.33 -1.70 0.90
C GLU A 139 -0.28 -2.84 -0.11
N TYR A 140 -1.18 -3.83 0.00
CA TYR A 140 -1.16 -5.09 -0.74
C TYR A 140 -2.00 -5.02 -2.01
N TYR A 141 -2.01 -6.11 -2.79
CA TYR A 141 -2.62 -6.12 -4.13
C TYR A 141 -3.92 -6.93 -4.24
N GLY A 142 -4.52 -7.29 -3.10
CA GLY A 142 -5.82 -7.95 -3.05
C GLY A 142 -5.77 -9.43 -2.69
N GLU A 143 -6.89 -10.14 -2.94
CA GLU A 143 -7.11 -11.51 -2.46
C GLU A 143 -6.63 -12.60 -3.43
N ASP A 144 -6.39 -12.24 -4.69
CA ASP A 144 -6.07 -13.21 -5.73
C ASP A 144 -4.56 -13.29 -5.98
N PRO A 145 -3.94 -14.48 -5.86
CA PRO A 145 -2.50 -14.65 -6.03
C PRO A 145 -2.02 -14.40 -7.46
N PHE A 146 -2.87 -14.58 -8.50
CA PHE A 146 -2.49 -14.29 -9.87
C PHE A 146 -2.44 -12.78 -10.13
N LEU A 147 -3.50 -12.04 -9.77
CA LEU A 147 -3.55 -10.58 -9.91
C LEU A 147 -2.42 -9.91 -9.11
N THR A 148 -2.23 -10.36 -7.86
CA THR A 148 -1.15 -9.89 -6.99
C THR A 148 0.22 -10.11 -7.63
N SER A 149 0.45 -11.31 -8.20
CA SER A 149 1.72 -11.64 -8.85
C SER A 149 1.99 -10.77 -10.07
N GLU A 150 1.01 -10.61 -10.95
CA GLU A 150 1.17 -9.86 -12.20
C GLU A 150 1.41 -8.36 -11.93
N THR A 151 0.71 -7.80 -10.95
CA THR A 151 0.91 -6.41 -10.51
C THR A 151 2.30 -6.23 -9.91
N ALA A 152 2.72 -7.14 -9.01
CA ALA A 152 4.02 -7.08 -8.36
C ALA A 152 5.19 -7.22 -9.34
N VAL A 153 5.11 -8.17 -10.27
CA VAL A 153 6.13 -8.36 -11.31
C VAL A 153 6.31 -7.09 -12.13
N ALA A 154 5.22 -6.51 -12.61
CA ALA A 154 5.27 -5.29 -13.41
C ALA A 154 5.85 -4.10 -12.62
N TYR A 155 5.44 -3.91 -11.37
CA TYR A 155 5.97 -2.88 -10.48
C TYR A 155 7.49 -3.05 -10.25
N ILE A 156 7.93 -4.28 -9.92
CA ILE A 156 9.35 -4.58 -9.69
C ILE A 156 10.19 -4.32 -10.94
N GLU A 157 9.72 -4.79 -12.10
CA GLU A 157 10.40 -4.55 -13.38
C GLU A 157 10.57 -3.06 -13.66
N GLY A 158 9.52 -2.27 -13.44
CA GLY A 158 9.56 -0.82 -13.60
C GLY A 158 10.57 -0.15 -12.66
N MET A 159 10.55 -0.49 -11.38
CA MET A 159 11.46 0.08 -10.37
C MET A 159 12.91 -0.28 -10.66
N GLN A 160 13.18 -1.54 -10.97
CA GLN A 160 14.54 -2.01 -11.25
C GLN A 160 15.07 -1.45 -12.57
N ALA A 161 14.21 -1.21 -13.56
CA ALA A 161 14.58 -0.50 -14.80
C ALA A 161 15.00 0.97 -14.54
N ALA A 162 14.50 1.62 -13.49
CA ALA A 162 14.97 2.93 -13.07
C ALA A 162 16.33 2.89 -12.34
N GLY A 163 16.87 1.69 -12.06
CA GLY A 163 18.15 1.51 -11.38
C GLY A 163 18.04 1.52 -9.85
N VAL A 164 16.90 1.16 -9.31
CA VAL A 164 16.65 0.99 -7.87
C VAL A 164 16.28 -0.45 -7.60
N MET A 165 16.86 -1.05 -6.58
CA MET A 165 16.53 -2.41 -6.17
C MET A 165 15.18 -2.43 -5.50
N ALA A 166 14.27 -3.29 -5.96
CA ALA A 166 13.02 -3.57 -5.27
C ALA A 166 13.21 -4.66 -4.20
N THR A 167 12.42 -4.57 -3.13
CA THR A 167 12.35 -5.56 -2.06
C THR A 167 10.93 -6.06 -1.94
N ILE A 168 10.65 -7.27 -2.40
CA ILE A 168 9.33 -7.86 -2.23
C ILE A 168 9.12 -8.29 -0.77
N LYS A 169 7.94 -7.96 -0.19
CA LYS A 169 7.64 -8.15 1.23
C LYS A 169 6.17 -8.48 1.48
N HIS A 170 5.80 -9.08 2.61
CA HIS A 170 6.62 -9.65 3.68
C HIS A 170 6.57 -11.18 3.54
N PHE A 171 7.70 -11.84 3.42
CA PHE A 171 7.81 -13.27 3.13
C PHE A 171 7.79 -14.08 4.44
N CYS A 172 6.67 -14.75 4.79
CA CYS A 172 5.32 -14.74 4.22
C CYS A 172 4.24 -14.83 5.31
N GLY A 173 2.97 -14.80 4.92
CA GLY A 173 1.86 -15.05 5.83
C GLY A 173 1.55 -13.94 6.84
N ASN A 174 2.01 -12.72 6.63
CA ASN A 174 1.66 -11.55 7.46
C ASN A 174 0.32 -10.96 7.00
N ASN A 175 -0.80 -11.59 7.42
CA ASN A 175 -2.14 -11.24 6.99
C ASN A 175 -2.99 -10.63 8.10
N GLN A 176 -2.37 -10.27 9.23
CA GLN A 176 -2.94 -9.58 10.39
C GLN A 176 -1.90 -8.70 11.05
N GLU A 177 -2.33 -7.66 11.76
CA GLU A 177 -1.42 -6.73 12.41
C GLU A 177 -1.39 -6.87 13.95
N TRP A 178 -2.48 -7.33 14.57
CA TRP A 178 -2.50 -7.52 16.01
C TRP A 178 -1.48 -8.59 16.44
N ASN A 179 -0.63 -8.23 17.39
CA ASN A 179 0.42 -9.09 17.95
C ASN A 179 1.27 -9.85 16.92
N ARG A 180 1.54 -9.21 15.79
CA ARG A 180 2.15 -9.79 14.58
C ARG A 180 3.52 -10.46 14.82
N HIS A 181 4.27 -10.05 15.85
CA HIS A 181 5.56 -10.66 16.19
C HIS A 181 5.43 -12.05 16.83
N ASN A 182 4.31 -12.37 17.44
CA ASN A 182 4.18 -13.55 18.31
C ASN A 182 3.12 -14.55 17.85
N VAL A 183 2.24 -14.15 16.95
CA VAL A 183 1.15 -15.00 16.48
C VAL A 183 1.61 -15.82 15.28
N SER A 184 1.62 -17.15 15.41
CA SER A 184 1.95 -18.05 14.30
C SER A 184 0.83 -18.10 13.27
N SER A 185 1.16 -17.89 12.00
CA SER A 185 0.33 -18.20 10.85
C SER A 185 0.49 -19.68 10.51
N ASP A 186 -0.46 -20.52 10.92
CA ASP A 186 -0.41 -21.96 10.71
C ASP A 186 -1.07 -22.31 9.38
N ILE A 187 -0.26 -22.56 8.36
CA ILE A 187 -0.65 -22.70 6.95
C ILE A 187 -0.18 -24.07 6.45
N ASP A 188 -1.07 -24.86 5.88
CA ASP A 188 -0.67 -26.11 5.24
C ASP A 188 0.16 -25.87 3.98
N GLU A 189 0.96 -26.86 3.58
CA GLU A 189 1.94 -26.73 2.49
C GLU A 189 1.28 -26.37 1.17
N ARG A 190 0.14 -26.97 0.82
CA ARG A 190 -0.58 -26.69 -0.40
C ARG A 190 -1.08 -25.25 -0.45
N THR A 191 -1.76 -24.82 0.60
CA THR A 191 -2.27 -23.46 0.74
C THR A 191 -1.14 -22.44 0.67
N LEU A 192 -0.02 -22.73 1.33
CA LEU A 192 1.17 -21.89 1.29
C LEU A 192 1.65 -21.70 -0.16
N HIS A 193 1.78 -22.79 -0.93
CA HIS A 193 2.27 -22.75 -2.31
C HIS A 193 1.28 -22.21 -3.34
N GLU A 194 -0.04 -22.43 -3.16
CA GLU A 194 -1.05 -21.98 -4.11
C GLU A 194 -1.52 -20.53 -3.85
N ILE A 195 -1.50 -20.05 -2.60
CA ILE A 195 -2.09 -18.76 -2.22
C ILE A 195 -1.03 -17.74 -1.77
N TYR A 196 -0.15 -18.10 -0.83
CA TYR A 196 0.70 -17.10 -0.14
C TYR A 196 2.10 -16.93 -0.75
N LEU A 197 2.61 -17.91 -1.49
CA LEU A 197 3.92 -17.86 -2.12
C LEU A 197 3.96 -17.45 -3.62
N PRO A 198 2.87 -17.49 -4.42
CA PRO A 198 2.96 -17.27 -5.86
C PRO A 198 3.54 -15.91 -6.27
N ALA A 199 3.19 -14.83 -5.56
CA ALA A 199 3.72 -13.49 -5.85
C ALA A 199 5.24 -13.44 -5.64
N PHE A 200 5.74 -14.02 -4.56
CA PHE A 200 7.18 -14.12 -4.28
C PHE A 200 7.89 -14.98 -5.31
N ARG A 201 7.32 -16.16 -5.67
CA ARG A 201 7.87 -17.02 -6.70
C ARG A 201 8.02 -16.29 -8.03
N LYS A 202 6.96 -15.61 -8.49
CA LYS A 202 7.00 -14.88 -9.76
C LYS A 202 7.94 -13.67 -9.70
N ALA A 203 8.02 -12.96 -8.57
CA ALA A 203 8.97 -11.88 -8.40
C ALA A 203 10.42 -12.35 -8.52
N VAL A 204 10.75 -13.50 -7.93
CA VAL A 204 12.10 -14.11 -8.03
C VAL A 204 12.37 -14.60 -9.44
N GLN A 205 11.47 -15.41 -10.01
CA GLN A 205 11.73 -16.14 -11.25
C GLN A 205 11.54 -15.30 -12.51
N LYS A 206 10.56 -14.36 -12.52
CA LYS A 206 10.24 -13.50 -13.68
C LYS A 206 10.85 -12.11 -13.56
N ALA A 207 10.56 -11.40 -12.47
CA ALA A 207 11.05 -10.03 -12.28
C ALA A 207 12.49 -9.96 -11.77
N ARG A 208 13.09 -11.08 -11.35
CA ARG A 208 14.47 -11.14 -10.82
C ARG A 208 14.68 -10.10 -9.72
N VAL A 209 13.77 -10.08 -8.76
CA VAL A 209 13.81 -9.12 -7.64
C VAL A 209 15.14 -9.22 -6.90
N GLY A 210 15.73 -8.05 -6.58
CA GLY A 210 17.05 -8.01 -5.92
C GLY A 210 17.03 -8.39 -4.46
N ALA A 211 15.91 -8.11 -3.75
CA ALA A 211 15.79 -8.43 -2.34
C ALA A 211 14.42 -9.01 -2.00
N VAL A 212 14.40 -9.85 -0.97
CA VAL A 212 13.19 -10.39 -0.33
C VAL A 212 13.27 -10.07 1.16
N MET A 213 12.22 -9.49 1.72
CA MET A 213 12.14 -9.18 3.15
C MET A 213 11.28 -10.23 3.85
N SER A 214 11.75 -10.71 5.01
CA SER A 214 10.99 -11.60 5.89
C SER A 214 9.72 -10.93 6.41
N SER A 215 8.84 -11.72 7.00
CA SER A 215 7.71 -11.21 7.78
C SER A 215 8.04 -11.13 9.28
N TYR A 216 7.21 -10.42 10.04
CA TYR A 216 7.30 -10.39 11.50
C TYR A 216 6.86 -11.70 12.16
N ASN A 217 5.81 -12.31 11.60
CA ASN A 217 5.13 -13.45 12.20
C ASN A 217 5.91 -14.75 12.02
N PRO A 218 5.78 -15.67 12.97
CA PRO A 218 6.10 -17.06 12.70
C PRO A 218 5.16 -17.67 11.66
N VAL A 219 5.68 -18.57 10.84
CA VAL A 219 4.88 -19.47 9.99
C VAL A 219 5.10 -20.89 10.51
N ASN A 220 4.01 -21.59 10.82
CA ASN A 220 4.08 -22.93 11.41
C ASN A 220 5.01 -22.98 12.64
N SER A 221 4.90 -21.95 13.50
CA SER A 221 5.66 -21.78 14.75
C SER A 221 7.14 -21.40 14.60
N ILE A 222 7.64 -21.12 13.39
CA ILE A 222 9.03 -20.72 13.14
C ILE A 222 9.05 -19.34 12.49
N HIS A 223 9.79 -18.39 13.08
CA HIS A 223 9.96 -17.08 12.47
C HIS A 223 10.60 -17.19 11.09
N THR A 224 10.11 -16.40 10.15
CA THR A 224 10.54 -16.50 8.74
C THR A 224 12.01 -16.12 8.54
N THR A 225 12.62 -15.37 9.47
CA THR A 225 14.07 -15.14 9.52
C THR A 225 14.89 -16.35 9.90
N GLU A 226 14.27 -17.40 10.43
CA GLU A 226 14.91 -18.63 10.93
C GLU A 226 14.37 -19.91 10.26
N SER A 227 13.41 -19.79 9.36
CA SER A 227 12.80 -20.95 8.70
C SER A 227 13.70 -21.50 7.60
N ARG A 228 14.45 -22.57 7.92
CA ARG A 228 15.31 -23.26 6.96
C ARG A 228 14.51 -23.76 5.74
N GLU A 229 13.28 -24.25 5.98
CA GLU A 229 12.41 -24.74 4.92
C GLU A 229 12.06 -23.62 3.91
N LEU A 230 11.60 -22.48 4.42
CA LEU A 230 11.22 -21.36 3.55
C LEU A 230 12.44 -20.72 2.87
N ILE A 231 13.55 -20.53 3.60
CA ILE A 231 14.70 -19.80 3.06
C ILE A 231 15.55 -20.74 2.18
N ILE A 232 16.06 -21.83 2.76
CA ILE A 232 17.00 -22.72 2.05
C ILE A 232 16.23 -23.67 1.13
N GLY A 233 15.11 -24.25 1.60
CA GLY A 233 14.31 -25.19 0.80
C GLY A 233 13.58 -24.53 -0.37
N VAL A 234 12.80 -23.52 -0.08
CA VAL A 234 11.93 -22.90 -1.09
C VAL A 234 12.66 -21.76 -1.83
N LEU A 235 13.04 -20.69 -1.12
CA LEU A 235 13.56 -19.48 -1.74
C LEU A 235 14.88 -19.74 -2.49
N ARG A 236 15.88 -20.34 -1.82
CA ARG A 236 17.17 -20.63 -2.42
C ARG A 236 17.15 -21.89 -3.29
N GLY A 237 16.57 -23.00 -2.79
CA GLY A 237 16.56 -24.28 -3.45
C GLY A 237 15.62 -24.34 -4.64
N LYS A 238 14.28 -24.27 -4.41
CA LYS A 238 13.30 -24.43 -5.48
C LYS A 238 13.28 -23.26 -6.46
N TRP A 239 13.47 -22.00 -5.99
CA TRP A 239 13.38 -20.83 -6.86
C TRP A 239 14.72 -20.27 -7.30
N ASN A 240 15.83 -20.79 -6.78
CA ASN A 240 17.19 -20.37 -7.12
C ASN A 240 17.43 -18.86 -6.89
N PHE A 241 16.89 -18.32 -5.81
CA PHE A 241 17.07 -16.91 -5.47
C PHE A 241 18.52 -16.68 -5.03
N LYS A 242 19.20 -15.72 -5.67
CA LYS A 242 20.60 -15.37 -5.42
C LYS A 242 20.78 -13.99 -4.80
N GLY A 243 19.68 -13.23 -4.62
CA GLY A 243 19.68 -11.89 -4.07
C GLY A 243 19.74 -11.84 -2.54
N ILE A 244 19.46 -10.69 -1.97
CA ILE A 244 19.50 -10.44 -0.53
C ILE A 244 18.21 -10.93 0.13
N TYR A 245 18.32 -11.83 1.12
CA TYR A 245 17.22 -12.10 2.05
C TYR A 245 17.46 -11.30 3.33
N MET A 246 16.61 -10.30 3.59
CA MET A 246 16.74 -9.42 4.75
C MET A 246 15.59 -9.62 5.75
N SER A 247 15.85 -9.31 7.02
CA SER A 247 14.78 -9.22 8.01
C SER A 247 13.90 -8.00 7.77
N ASP A 248 12.64 -8.04 8.19
CA ASP A 248 11.92 -6.84 8.53
C ASP A 248 12.56 -6.15 9.75
N TRP A 249 12.21 -4.89 10.03
CA TRP A 249 12.80 -4.09 11.11
C TRP A 249 12.50 -4.71 12.47
N THR A 250 13.56 -5.10 13.20
CA THR A 250 13.46 -5.80 14.49
C THR A 250 12.78 -7.19 14.43
N ALA A 251 12.74 -7.82 13.28
CA ALA A 251 12.10 -9.13 13.06
C ALA A 251 13.06 -10.33 13.15
N THR A 252 14.23 -10.16 13.75
CA THR A 252 15.17 -11.25 14.06
C THR A 252 15.06 -11.62 15.53
N TYR A 253 15.10 -12.91 15.84
CA TYR A 253 14.79 -13.41 17.19
C TYR A 253 15.89 -14.28 17.78
N SER A 254 16.85 -14.76 16.96
CA SER A 254 18.02 -15.49 17.42
C SER A 254 19.26 -15.23 16.56
N THR A 255 20.45 -15.40 17.13
CA THR A 255 21.73 -15.27 16.42
C THR A 255 22.01 -16.50 15.57
N VAL A 256 22.01 -17.69 16.20
CA VAL A 256 22.41 -18.93 15.54
C VAL A 256 21.37 -19.40 14.52
N GLY A 257 20.09 -19.33 14.89
CA GLY A 257 18.99 -19.71 13.99
C GLY A 257 18.98 -18.86 12.73
N ALA A 258 19.01 -17.54 12.87
CA ALA A 258 19.04 -16.61 11.75
C ALA A 258 20.28 -16.79 10.86
N ALA A 259 21.47 -16.91 11.48
CA ALA A 259 22.71 -17.11 10.77
C ALA A 259 22.71 -18.41 9.96
N ASN A 260 22.41 -19.54 10.57
CA ASN A 260 22.53 -20.86 9.92
C ASN A 260 21.40 -21.19 8.96
N ASN A 261 20.24 -20.53 9.09
CA ASN A 261 19.08 -20.83 8.26
C ASN A 261 18.88 -19.85 7.08
N GLY A 262 19.85 -18.94 6.82
CA GLY A 262 19.96 -18.26 5.56
C GLY A 262 19.52 -16.79 5.53
N LEU A 263 19.31 -16.14 6.68
CA LEU A 263 19.15 -14.69 6.75
C LEU A 263 20.48 -14.02 6.38
N ASP A 264 20.51 -13.16 5.35
CA ASP A 264 21.74 -12.49 4.93
C ASP A 264 21.99 -11.19 5.67
N LEU A 265 20.94 -10.43 5.94
CA LEU A 265 21.01 -9.07 6.48
C LEU A 265 19.95 -8.86 7.56
N GLU A 266 20.39 -8.56 8.78
CA GLU A 266 19.48 -8.16 9.85
C GLU A 266 19.32 -6.65 9.90
N MET A 267 18.08 -6.14 9.72
CA MET A 267 17.75 -4.72 9.90
C MET A 267 17.10 -4.50 11.28
N SER A 268 17.26 -3.37 11.94
CA SER A 268 17.84 -2.09 11.51
C SER A 268 19.30 -1.91 11.98
N TRP A 269 19.70 -2.49 13.12
CA TRP A 269 21.02 -2.28 13.75
C TRP A 269 21.80 -3.56 14.06
N GLY A 270 21.38 -4.72 13.55
CA GLY A 270 22.02 -5.99 13.87
C GLY A 270 21.91 -6.34 15.35
N GLN A 271 20.70 -6.47 15.86
CA GLN A 271 20.48 -6.77 17.27
C GLN A 271 20.94 -8.18 17.66
N PHE A 272 20.80 -9.14 16.75
CA PHE A 272 21.16 -10.55 16.91
C PHE A 272 22.37 -10.94 16.07
N MET A 273 22.46 -10.50 14.82
CA MET A 273 23.61 -10.73 13.95
C MET A 273 24.57 -9.53 14.01
N ASN A 274 25.30 -9.43 15.12
CA ASN A 274 26.29 -8.38 15.38
C ASN A 274 27.64 -9.00 15.81
N PRO A 275 28.74 -8.23 15.72
CA PRO A 275 30.08 -8.74 16.03
C PRO A 275 30.21 -9.43 17.39
N ASP A 276 29.54 -8.90 18.42
CA ASP A 276 29.70 -9.46 19.77
C ASP A 276 29.08 -10.85 19.91
N LYS A 277 27.84 -11.02 19.43
CA LYS A 277 27.13 -12.30 19.50
C LYS A 277 27.68 -13.31 18.51
N LEU A 278 28.00 -12.87 17.29
CA LEU A 278 28.57 -13.77 16.27
C LEU A 278 29.96 -14.27 16.62
N ARG A 279 30.84 -13.48 17.26
CA ARG A 279 32.12 -13.95 17.75
C ARG A 279 31.97 -15.11 18.77
N VAL A 280 30.98 -15.01 19.65
CA VAL A 280 30.66 -16.10 20.58
C VAL A 280 30.21 -17.34 19.81
N ALA A 281 29.33 -17.19 18.84
CA ALA A 281 28.84 -18.29 18.02
C ALA A 281 29.93 -18.96 17.18
N LEU A 282 30.86 -18.19 16.64
CA LEU A 282 32.06 -18.72 15.95
C LEU A 282 33.00 -19.44 16.91
N ALA A 283 33.31 -18.86 18.08
CA ALA A 283 34.19 -19.46 19.06
C ALA A 283 33.66 -20.79 19.64
N THR A 284 32.34 -20.94 19.70
CA THR A 284 31.65 -22.18 20.10
C THR A 284 31.43 -23.16 18.95
N GLY A 285 31.77 -22.79 17.72
CA GLY A 285 31.53 -23.60 16.51
C GLY A 285 30.07 -23.78 16.16
N THR A 286 29.15 -22.99 16.73
CA THR A 286 27.71 -23.05 16.39
C THR A 286 27.35 -22.29 15.11
N VAL A 287 28.22 -21.38 14.66
CA VAL A 287 28.21 -20.72 13.34
C VAL A 287 29.62 -20.87 12.77
N THR A 288 29.77 -20.94 11.44
CA THR A 288 31.08 -21.03 10.78
C THR A 288 31.40 -19.74 10.03
N GLU A 289 32.70 -19.50 9.74
CA GLU A 289 33.08 -18.36 8.89
C GLU A 289 32.50 -18.48 7.48
N GLU A 290 32.38 -19.71 6.93
CA GLU A 290 31.74 -19.95 5.64
C GLU A 290 30.28 -19.47 5.61
N THR A 291 29.53 -19.68 6.72
CA THR A 291 28.16 -19.16 6.87
C THR A 291 28.11 -17.64 6.80
N ILE A 292 29.10 -16.97 7.41
CA ILE A 292 29.19 -15.50 7.36
C ILE A 292 29.59 -15.01 5.95
N ASP A 293 30.57 -15.71 5.34
CA ASP A 293 31.04 -15.39 3.98
C ASP A 293 29.93 -15.52 2.95
N GLU A 294 29.07 -16.53 3.08
CA GLU A 294 27.93 -16.70 2.17
C GLU A 294 26.96 -15.51 2.22
N LYS A 295 26.66 -15.01 3.43
CA LYS A 295 25.79 -13.84 3.60
C LYS A 295 26.42 -12.59 2.98
N CYS A 296 27.68 -12.32 3.30
CA CYS A 296 28.41 -11.21 2.70
C CYS A 296 28.42 -11.32 1.17
N ARG A 297 28.61 -12.53 0.63
CA ARG A 297 28.59 -12.80 -0.80
C ARG A 297 27.24 -12.48 -1.43
N HIS A 298 26.13 -12.93 -0.82
CA HIS A 298 24.78 -12.61 -1.35
C HIS A 298 24.53 -11.11 -1.39
N ILE A 299 24.94 -10.37 -0.37
CA ILE A 299 24.81 -8.91 -0.35
C ILE A 299 25.69 -8.32 -1.47
N VAL A 300 27.01 -8.58 -1.46
CA VAL A 300 27.97 -7.96 -2.38
C VAL A 300 27.64 -8.28 -3.85
N GLN A 301 27.33 -9.55 -4.19
CA GLN A 301 27.01 -9.92 -5.57
C GLN A 301 25.75 -9.20 -6.09
N THR A 302 24.77 -9.01 -5.20
CA THR A 302 23.53 -8.31 -5.57
C THR A 302 23.81 -6.82 -5.82
N LEU A 303 24.60 -6.18 -4.95
CA LEU A 303 24.97 -4.77 -5.13
C LEU A 303 25.79 -4.56 -6.43
N ILE A 304 26.68 -5.51 -6.78
CA ILE A 304 27.41 -5.48 -8.05
C ILE A 304 26.45 -5.63 -9.23
N ALA A 305 25.52 -6.58 -9.17
CA ALA A 305 24.53 -6.81 -10.24
C ALA A 305 23.64 -5.60 -10.50
N PHE A 306 23.36 -4.79 -9.48
CA PHE A 306 22.61 -3.55 -9.60
C PHE A 306 23.48 -2.34 -10.01
N GLY A 307 24.80 -2.53 -10.17
CA GLY A 307 25.73 -1.48 -10.58
C GLY A 307 25.97 -0.42 -9.51
N PHE A 308 25.75 -0.71 -8.25
CA PHE A 308 25.92 0.26 -7.15
C PHE A 308 27.40 0.55 -6.84
N PHE A 309 28.31 -0.25 -7.35
CA PHE A 309 29.76 0.00 -7.27
C PHE A 309 30.26 0.96 -8.36
N ASP A 310 29.49 1.12 -9.43
CA ASP A 310 29.99 1.69 -10.68
C ASP A 310 29.33 3.03 -11.03
N ARG A 311 28.39 3.52 -10.19
CA ARG A 311 27.67 4.79 -10.40
C ARG A 311 27.30 5.47 -9.09
N GLU A 312 27.17 6.79 -9.16
CA GLU A 312 26.46 7.55 -8.13
C GLU A 312 24.98 7.22 -8.15
N GLN A 313 24.40 6.89 -6.99
CA GLN A 313 22.99 6.52 -6.92
C GLN A 313 22.07 7.73 -7.06
N ARG A 314 22.44 8.88 -6.52
CA ARG A 314 21.67 10.10 -6.71
C ARG A 314 21.81 10.60 -8.14
N ASP A 315 20.67 10.82 -8.78
CA ASP A 315 20.58 11.43 -10.09
C ASP A 315 20.10 12.87 -9.97
N TRP A 316 21.04 13.79 -10.01
CA TRP A 316 20.78 15.22 -9.86
C TRP A 316 19.97 15.84 -11.00
N SER A 317 19.78 15.14 -12.11
CA SER A 317 18.95 15.57 -13.23
C SER A 317 17.44 15.37 -12.96
N ILE A 318 17.10 14.54 -11.98
CA ILE A 318 15.72 14.26 -11.59
C ILE A 318 15.34 15.18 -10.43
N PRO A 319 14.34 16.05 -10.58
CA PRO A 319 13.89 16.90 -9.48
C PRO A 319 13.15 16.08 -8.41
N GLU A 320 13.34 16.41 -7.14
CA GLU A 320 12.65 15.72 -6.03
C GLU A 320 11.13 15.87 -6.11
N LYS A 321 10.63 17.05 -6.47
CA LYS A 321 9.22 17.26 -6.87
C LYS A 321 9.10 17.06 -8.38
N ASN A 322 8.99 15.80 -8.80
CA ASN A 322 8.97 15.40 -10.20
C ASN A 322 7.55 15.50 -10.79
N PRO A 323 7.30 16.35 -11.81
CA PRO A 323 5.97 16.43 -12.43
C PRO A 323 5.52 15.12 -13.08
N VAL A 324 6.45 14.30 -13.58
CA VAL A 324 6.13 12.98 -14.16
C VAL A 324 5.55 12.05 -13.12
N SER A 325 6.07 12.12 -11.90
CA SER A 325 5.57 11.33 -10.76
C SER A 325 4.13 11.72 -10.37
N SER A 326 3.83 13.03 -10.37
CA SER A 326 2.47 13.52 -10.13
C SER A 326 1.47 13.06 -11.22
N GLU A 327 1.88 13.13 -12.50
CA GLU A 327 1.04 12.62 -13.61
C GLU A 327 0.87 11.10 -13.56
N THR A 328 1.89 10.35 -13.12
CA THR A 328 1.77 8.90 -12.89
C THR A 328 0.80 8.60 -11.74
N ALA A 329 0.92 9.32 -10.62
CA ALA A 329 -0.01 9.19 -9.50
C ALA A 329 -1.47 9.46 -9.94
N LEU A 330 -1.68 10.49 -10.76
CA LEU A 330 -2.99 10.80 -11.33
C LEU A 330 -3.49 9.70 -12.27
N ALA A 331 -2.63 9.14 -13.12
CA ALA A 331 -3.01 8.08 -14.05
C ALA A 331 -3.48 6.82 -13.30
N VAL A 332 -2.75 6.43 -12.26
CA VAL A 332 -3.15 5.31 -11.40
C VAL A 332 -4.46 5.61 -10.68
N ALA A 333 -4.62 6.80 -10.10
CA ALA A 333 -5.85 7.19 -9.40
C ALA A 333 -7.09 7.15 -10.33
N ARG A 334 -6.96 7.62 -11.57
CA ARG A 334 -8.03 7.59 -12.58
C ARG A 334 -8.51 6.18 -12.91
N GLU A 335 -7.59 5.23 -13.03
CA GLU A 335 -7.92 3.85 -13.37
C GLU A 335 -8.27 2.99 -12.15
N ALA A 336 -7.93 3.43 -10.94
CA ALA A 336 -8.15 2.69 -9.70
C ALA A 336 -9.56 2.85 -9.12
N VAL A 337 -10.19 4.01 -9.31
CA VAL A 337 -11.52 4.28 -8.74
C VAL A 337 -12.54 3.31 -9.33
N VAL A 338 -13.26 2.61 -8.45
CA VAL A 338 -14.30 1.63 -8.83
C VAL A 338 -15.67 2.24 -8.62
N LEU A 339 -16.48 2.29 -9.66
CA LEU A 339 -17.89 2.65 -9.58
C LEU A 339 -18.69 1.42 -9.15
N LEU A 340 -19.22 1.44 -7.92
CA LEU A 340 -19.94 0.32 -7.32
C LEU A 340 -21.44 0.36 -7.58
N LYS A 341 -22.00 1.56 -7.69
CA LYS A 341 -23.43 1.79 -7.92
C LYS A 341 -23.65 3.08 -8.70
N ASN A 342 -24.65 3.10 -9.61
CA ASN A 342 -25.02 4.29 -10.41
C ASN A 342 -26.49 4.25 -10.85
N ASP A 343 -27.40 4.46 -9.91
CA ASP A 343 -28.83 4.39 -10.18
C ASP A 343 -29.34 5.57 -11.02
N GLY A 344 -30.07 5.22 -12.09
CA GLY A 344 -30.68 6.20 -12.98
C GLY A 344 -29.67 7.12 -13.66
N ASP A 345 -28.50 6.61 -13.99
CA ASP A 345 -27.41 7.35 -14.63
C ASP A 345 -27.11 8.68 -13.90
N MET A 346 -27.05 8.63 -12.54
CA MET A 346 -26.70 9.80 -11.73
C MET A 346 -25.34 10.36 -12.13
N LEU A 347 -24.42 9.48 -12.45
CA LEU A 347 -23.11 9.80 -12.99
C LEU A 347 -23.00 9.32 -14.44
N PRO A 348 -22.25 10.04 -15.30
CA PRO A 348 -21.58 11.31 -15.02
C PRO A 348 -22.59 12.45 -14.86
N PHE A 349 -22.18 13.51 -14.16
CA PHE A 349 -23.03 14.70 -13.97
C PHE A 349 -23.58 15.22 -15.27
N SER A 350 -24.90 15.30 -15.35
CA SER A 350 -25.58 15.97 -16.46
C SER A 350 -25.31 17.48 -16.41
N ARG A 351 -25.56 18.18 -17.54
CA ARG A 351 -25.45 19.63 -17.60
C ARG A 351 -26.43 20.37 -16.67
N LYS A 352 -27.41 19.69 -16.08
CA LYS A 352 -28.37 20.24 -15.13
C LYS A 352 -27.80 20.39 -13.72
N ILE A 353 -26.81 19.59 -13.35
CA ILE A 353 -26.14 19.67 -12.04
C ILE A 353 -25.29 20.94 -12.00
N ARG A 354 -25.68 21.87 -11.14
CA ARG A 354 -25.07 23.20 -11.00
C ARG A 354 -24.68 23.54 -9.57
N ASN A 355 -25.51 23.15 -8.61
CA ASN A 355 -25.30 23.41 -7.19
C ASN A 355 -24.99 22.08 -6.50
N VAL A 356 -23.76 21.95 -5.99
CA VAL A 356 -23.29 20.72 -5.38
C VAL A 356 -22.84 21.01 -3.94
N VAL A 357 -23.28 20.17 -3.02
CA VAL A 357 -22.75 20.13 -1.65
C VAL A 357 -21.71 19.03 -1.58
N VAL A 358 -20.55 19.33 -1.03
CA VAL A 358 -19.48 18.38 -0.74
C VAL A 358 -19.25 18.33 0.77
N MET A 359 -19.31 17.15 1.37
CA MET A 359 -19.26 16.98 2.80
C MET A 359 -18.56 15.67 3.20
N GLY A 360 -18.40 15.45 4.47
CA GLY A 360 -17.71 14.29 5.05
C GLY A 360 -16.22 14.54 5.32
N PRO A 361 -15.58 13.67 6.13
CA PRO A 361 -14.21 13.92 6.65
C PRO A 361 -13.12 13.96 5.57
N ASN A 362 -13.34 13.29 4.43
CA ASN A 362 -12.39 13.20 3.33
C ASN A 362 -12.70 14.17 2.17
N ALA A 363 -13.63 15.11 2.37
CA ALA A 363 -14.02 16.08 1.35
C ALA A 363 -12.93 17.11 1.02
N THR A 364 -12.20 17.55 2.04
CA THR A 364 -11.16 18.59 1.97
C THR A 364 -9.76 18.07 2.25
N ASN A 365 -9.63 16.76 2.46
CA ASN A 365 -8.39 16.06 2.76
C ASN A 365 -8.24 14.82 1.88
N ILE A 366 -7.02 14.41 1.58
CA ILE A 366 -6.72 13.13 0.94
C ILE A 366 -6.23 12.18 2.01
N PRO A 367 -7.01 11.15 2.35
CA PRO A 367 -6.59 10.17 3.34
C PRO A 367 -5.56 9.19 2.78
N THR A 368 -4.78 8.61 3.69
CA THR A 368 -3.81 7.55 3.42
C THR A 368 -3.77 6.59 4.61
N GLY A 369 -3.21 5.40 4.42
CA GLY A 369 -2.86 4.49 5.52
C GLY A 369 -1.65 4.98 6.30
N GLY A 370 -1.47 4.46 7.51
CA GLY A 370 -0.37 4.77 8.43
C GLY A 370 0.76 3.73 8.39
N GLY A 371 1.79 3.93 9.19
CA GLY A 371 2.95 3.02 9.27
C GLY A 371 3.96 3.26 8.14
N SER A 372 4.73 2.24 7.77
CA SER A 372 5.79 2.35 6.74
C SER A 372 5.29 2.73 5.34
N GLY A 373 4.00 2.58 5.07
CA GLY A 373 3.37 3.05 3.83
C GLY A 373 3.03 4.55 3.80
N PHE A 374 3.07 5.25 4.95
CA PHE A 374 2.76 6.67 5.00
C PHE A 374 3.83 7.51 4.30
N VAL A 375 3.40 8.49 3.50
CA VAL A 375 4.28 9.44 2.79
C VAL A 375 3.76 10.84 3.01
N MET A 376 4.64 11.79 3.31
CA MET A 376 4.31 13.21 3.36
C MET A 376 4.31 13.78 1.94
N PRO A 377 3.15 14.15 1.37
CA PRO A 377 3.10 14.69 0.00
C PRO A 377 3.61 16.15 -0.05
N PHE A 378 4.12 16.55 -1.22
CA PHE A 378 4.42 17.97 -1.50
C PHE A 378 3.15 18.81 -1.49
N GLU A 379 2.08 18.27 -2.07
CA GLU A 379 0.76 18.89 -2.18
C GLU A 379 -0.28 17.81 -2.42
N THR A 380 -1.52 18.09 -2.12
CA THR A 380 -2.65 17.18 -2.39
C THR A 380 -3.77 17.96 -3.07
N VAL A 381 -4.53 17.27 -3.91
CA VAL A 381 -5.77 17.80 -4.49
C VAL A 381 -6.94 17.09 -3.83
N SER A 382 -7.66 17.78 -2.97
CA SER A 382 -8.87 17.25 -2.31
C SER A 382 -10.04 17.08 -3.31
N VAL A 383 -11.06 16.30 -2.93
CA VAL A 383 -12.27 16.13 -3.76
C VAL A 383 -12.93 17.47 -4.04
N ALA A 384 -13.04 18.34 -3.04
CA ALA A 384 -13.58 19.69 -3.19
C ALA A 384 -12.78 20.54 -4.20
N GLU A 385 -11.46 20.51 -4.11
CA GLU A 385 -10.59 21.23 -5.07
C GLU A 385 -10.68 20.63 -6.47
N GLY A 386 -10.68 19.31 -6.56
CA GLY A 386 -10.83 18.59 -7.83
C GLY A 386 -12.10 19.00 -8.57
N ILE A 387 -13.26 19.03 -7.90
CA ILE A 387 -14.54 19.44 -8.48
C ILE A 387 -14.50 20.90 -8.91
N ARG A 388 -13.98 21.80 -8.08
CA ARG A 388 -13.81 23.23 -8.38
C ARG A 388 -13.00 23.46 -9.65
N ASN A 389 -12.01 22.61 -9.89
CA ASN A 389 -11.12 22.68 -11.04
C ASN A 389 -11.66 21.95 -12.28
N ALA A 390 -12.43 20.86 -12.07
CA ALA A 390 -12.97 20.06 -13.17
C ALA A 390 -14.08 20.77 -13.94
N ASP A 391 -15.02 21.45 -13.28
CA ASP A 391 -16.12 22.13 -13.96
C ASP A 391 -16.47 23.47 -13.29
N LYS A 392 -16.05 24.55 -13.91
CA LYS A 392 -16.32 25.93 -13.44
C LYS A 392 -17.79 26.33 -13.42
N ARG A 393 -18.70 25.54 -14.01
CA ARG A 393 -20.13 25.75 -13.97
C ARG A 393 -20.76 25.30 -12.66
N ILE A 394 -20.11 24.43 -11.94
CA ILE A 394 -20.57 23.91 -10.66
C ILE A 394 -20.30 24.96 -9.57
N ARG A 395 -21.38 25.38 -8.91
CA ARG A 395 -21.33 26.15 -7.67
C ARG A 395 -21.28 25.12 -6.53
N MET A 396 -20.21 25.14 -5.80
CA MET A 396 -20.00 24.17 -4.76
C MET A 396 -20.05 24.82 -3.39
N LYS A 397 -20.75 24.18 -2.46
CA LYS A 397 -20.68 24.46 -1.03
C LYS A 397 -19.96 23.30 -0.33
N VAL A 398 -18.94 23.62 0.44
CA VAL A 398 -18.21 22.64 1.24
C VAL A 398 -18.73 22.69 2.67
N LEU A 399 -19.17 21.53 3.17
CA LEU A 399 -19.67 21.31 4.52
C LEU A 399 -18.78 20.31 5.26
N ALA A 400 -17.49 20.58 5.25
CA ALA A 400 -16.47 19.72 5.87
C ALA A 400 -15.43 20.59 6.59
N PRO A 401 -14.74 20.06 7.60
CA PRO A 401 -13.67 20.78 8.24
C PRO A 401 -12.52 21.01 7.24
N GLU A 402 -12.19 22.28 7.02
CA GLU A 402 -11.01 22.65 6.25
C GLU A 402 -9.85 22.84 7.21
N LEU A 403 -8.99 21.83 7.32
CA LEU A 403 -7.82 21.87 8.18
C LEU A 403 -6.84 22.96 7.74
N SER A 404 -6.33 23.73 8.70
CA SER A 404 -5.36 24.80 8.49
C SER A 404 -4.20 24.67 9.46
N VAL A 405 -2.99 24.91 9.00
CA VAL A 405 -1.80 25.10 9.86
C VAL A 405 -1.79 26.47 10.53
N ASP A 406 -2.55 27.43 9.98
CA ASP A 406 -2.67 28.76 10.55
C ASP A 406 -3.52 28.73 11.83
N LEU A 407 -2.85 28.85 12.96
CA LEU A 407 -3.44 28.84 14.30
C LEU A 407 -4.26 30.11 14.61
N THR A 408 -4.19 31.12 13.77
CA THR A 408 -4.95 32.35 13.92
C THR A 408 -6.27 32.35 13.16
N ALA A 409 -6.46 31.37 12.29
CA ALA A 409 -7.67 31.24 11.48
C ALA A 409 -8.86 30.69 12.29
N ARG A 410 -10.08 31.14 11.97
CA ARG A 410 -11.38 30.56 12.37
C ARG A 410 -11.61 30.26 13.87
N GLY A 411 -11.24 31.21 14.73
CA GLY A 411 -11.22 31.01 16.17
C GLY A 411 -9.82 30.60 16.60
N GLY A 412 -9.06 31.53 17.09
CA GLY A 412 -7.64 31.44 17.14
C GLY A 412 -7.10 30.74 18.39
N PHE A 413 -5.85 30.39 18.26
CA PHE A 413 -5.01 30.05 19.38
C PHE A 413 -4.32 31.29 19.89
N PHE A 414 -4.09 31.32 21.21
CA PHE A 414 -3.46 32.44 21.89
C PHE A 414 -2.39 31.90 22.84
N THR A 415 -1.24 32.56 22.87
CA THR A 415 -0.19 32.33 23.85
C THR A 415 -0.68 32.62 25.26
N PRO A 416 0.02 32.20 26.34
CA PRO A 416 -0.39 32.49 27.71
C PRO A 416 -0.50 33.98 28.04
N ASP A 417 0.20 34.83 27.29
CA ASP A 417 0.12 36.30 27.40
C ASP A 417 -0.86 36.96 26.40
N GLY A 418 -1.67 36.14 25.73
CA GLY A 418 -2.79 36.58 24.88
C GLY A 418 -2.42 37.03 23.46
N LYS A 419 -1.20 36.77 22.98
CA LYS A 419 -0.83 37.01 21.58
C LYS A 419 -1.35 35.86 20.69
N PRO A 420 -1.60 36.12 19.41
CA PRO A 420 -1.97 35.04 18.47
C PRO A 420 -0.91 33.93 18.39
N GLY A 421 -1.35 32.66 18.42
CA GLY A 421 -0.49 31.48 18.31
C GLY A 421 -0.28 30.72 19.62
N LEU A 422 0.71 29.86 19.66
CA LEU A 422 1.12 29.10 20.82
C LEU A 422 2.57 29.44 21.21
N ARG A 423 2.87 29.39 22.50
CA ARG A 423 4.23 29.54 23.02
C ARG A 423 4.91 28.20 23.10
N GLY A 424 6.00 28.01 22.35
CA GLY A 424 6.87 26.85 22.39
C GLY A 424 8.06 27.06 23.33
N GLU A 425 8.32 26.09 24.19
CA GLU A 425 9.49 25.95 25.04
C GLU A 425 10.33 24.77 24.52
N PHE A 426 11.66 24.99 24.35
CA PHE A 426 12.56 23.95 23.83
C PHE A 426 13.52 23.47 24.93
N PHE A 427 13.76 22.14 24.95
CA PHE A 427 14.59 21.49 25.96
C PHE A 427 15.72 20.70 25.27
N ALA A 428 16.92 20.73 25.85
CA ALA A 428 18.10 20.01 25.34
C ALA A 428 18.12 18.52 25.79
N ASN A 429 16.96 17.88 25.84
CA ASN A 429 16.77 16.47 26.15
C ASN A 429 15.39 16.01 25.58
N PRO A 430 15.19 14.72 25.31
CA PRO A 430 13.93 14.23 24.73
C PRO A 430 12.79 14.03 25.74
N LYS A 431 12.97 14.42 27.02
CA LYS A 431 12.03 14.10 28.10
C LYS A 431 11.24 15.29 28.64
N LEU A 432 11.42 16.49 28.08
CA LEU A 432 10.81 17.74 28.58
C LEU A 432 11.23 18.08 30.01
N GLU A 433 12.45 17.69 30.43
CA GLU A 433 12.96 17.85 31.78
C GLU A 433 13.86 19.08 31.94
N GLY A 434 13.85 19.66 33.13
CA GLY A 434 14.67 20.80 33.46
C GLY A 434 14.09 22.15 32.99
N ASN A 435 14.96 23.16 32.87
CA ASN A 435 14.57 24.48 32.37
C ASN A 435 14.58 24.49 30.82
N ALA A 436 13.60 25.17 30.23
CA ALA A 436 13.64 25.45 28.80
C ALA A 436 14.90 26.27 28.44
N VAL A 437 15.55 25.87 27.34
CA VAL A 437 16.71 26.58 26.79
C VAL A 437 16.29 27.90 26.13
N GLY A 438 15.11 27.86 25.49
CA GLY A 438 14.56 29.06 24.84
C GLY A 438 13.08 28.88 24.51
N THR A 439 12.46 29.98 24.07
CA THR A 439 11.04 30.03 23.74
C THR A 439 10.79 30.66 22.37
N VAL A 440 9.74 30.19 21.67
CA VAL A 440 9.30 30.74 20.38
C VAL A 440 7.77 30.85 20.39
N ASP A 441 7.23 32.01 20.07
CA ASP A 441 5.80 32.16 19.81
C ASP A 441 5.54 31.82 18.34
N ALA A 442 4.61 30.86 18.06
CA ALA A 442 4.34 30.34 16.73
C ALA A 442 2.87 30.51 16.36
N THR A 443 2.60 31.16 15.25
CA THR A 443 1.25 31.27 14.63
C THR A 443 0.92 30.09 13.71
N ALA A 444 1.89 29.22 13.46
CA ALA A 444 1.74 27.93 12.79
C ALA A 444 2.68 26.93 13.44
N ILE A 445 2.23 25.69 13.57
CA ILE A 445 3.08 24.56 13.93
C ILE A 445 3.32 23.80 12.63
N ASP A 446 4.42 24.11 11.95
CA ASP A 446 4.83 23.50 10.69
C ASP A 446 6.36 23.57 10.60
N PHE A 447 7.01 22.64 11.28
CA PHE A 447 8.46 22.62 11.49
C PHE A 447 9.09 21.42 10.83
N PHE A 448 10.25 21.67 10.26
CA PHE A 448 11.18 20.63 9.78
C PHE A 448 12.59 21.01 10.21
N TRP A 449 13.19 20.20 11.07
CA TRP A 449 14.52 20.45 11.64
C TRP A 449 15.53 19.46 11.10
N GLN A 450 16.36 19.87 10.16
CA GLN A 450 17.57 19.15 9.74
C GLN A 450 18.77 19.48 10.66
N ASN A 451 18.68 20.58 11.39
CA ASN A 451 19.70 21.10 12.30
C ASN A 451 19.05 21.48 13.63
N ALA A 452 19.88 21.91 14.57
CA ALA A 452 19.41 22.41 15.85
C ALA A 452 18.26 23.43 15.70
N PRO A 453 17.13 23.26 16.41
CA PRO A 453 15.99 24.20 16.29
C PRO A 453 16.32 25.62 16.77
N MET A 454 17.26 25.77 17.69
CA MET A 454 17.78 27.05 18.16
C MET A 454 19.13 26.87 18.88
N GLU A 455 19.81 27.96 19.16
CA GLU A 455 21.07 27.95 19.91
C GLU A 455 20.88 27.32 21.30
N GLY A 456 21.78 26.40 21.65
CA GLY A 456 21.75 25.65 22.90
C GLY A 456 20.85 24.41 22.92
N VAL A 457 20.12 24.13 21.87
CA VAL A 457 19.33 22.89 21.68
C VAL A 457 20.04 22.00 20.65
N PRO A 458 20.28 20.73 20.93
CA PRO A 458 20.91 19.81 19.95
C PRO A 458 20.01 19.56 18.73
N ALA A 459 20.59 19.10 17.61
CA ALA A 459 19.83 18.76 16.40
C ALA A 459 18.93 17.52 16.60
N THR A 460 19.37 16.59 17.42
CA THR A 460 18.64 15.39 17.85
C THR A 460 18.64 15.32 19.37
N GLN A 461 17.84 14.43 19.97
CA GLN A 461 17.72 14.30 21.43
C GLN A 461 17.23 15.57 22.10
N PHE A 462 16.26 16.24 21.48
CA PHE A 462 15.60 17.42 22.04
C PHE A 462 14.09 17.20 22.17
N SER A 463 13.45 18.09 22.92
CA SER A 463 11.99 18.12 23.00
C SER A 463 11.47 19.56 23.02
N ALA A 464 10.18 19.69 22.74
CA ALA A 464 9.52 21.00 22.77
C ALA A 464 8.08 20.85 23.29
N ARG A 465 7.61 21.92 23.96
CA ARG A 465 6.25 22.03 24.48
C ARG A 465 5.63 23.35 24.08
N TRP A 466 4.53 23.28 23.33
CA TRP A 466 3.72 24.44 23.00
C TRP A 466 2.52 24.52 23.93
N THR A 467 2.29 25.72 24.49
CA THR A 467 1.19 25.99 25.41
C THR A 467 0.44 27.25 25.01
N GLY A 468 -0.84 27.26 25.37
CA GLY A 468 -1.72 28.40 25.15
C GLY A 468 -3.18 28.09 25.36
N THR A 469 -4.03 28.87 24.74
CA THR A 469 -5.47 28.68 24.76
C THR A 469 -6.03 28.64 23.35
N PHE A 470 -7.08 27.86 23.16
CA PHE A 470 -7.85 27.79 21.96
C PHE A 470 -9.27 28.32 22.23
N ILE A 471 -9.73 29.25 21.39
CA ILE A 471 -11.07 29.82 21.46
C ILE A 471 -11.77 29.58 20.13
N PRO A 472 -12.66 28.57 20.04
CA PRO A 472 -13.35 28.25 18.81
C PRO A 472 -14.36 29.33 18.40
N SER A 473 -14.51 29.54 17.09
CA SER A 473 -15.50 30.47 16.53
C SER A 473 -16.89 29.87 16.36
N VAL A 474 -17.02 28.56 16.44
CA VAL A 474 -18.30 27.84 16.31
C VAL A 474 -18.47 26.81 17.40
N THR A 475 -19.70 26.61 17.85
CA THR A 475 -20.06 25.46 18.69
C THR A 475 -20.19 24.23 17.81
N GLY A 476 -19.49 23.16 18.17
CA GLY A 476 -19.49 21.94 17.41
C GLY A 476 -18.24 21.10 17.70
N GLN A 477 -17.54 20.65 16.67
CA GLN A 477 -16.32 19.89 16.81
C GLN A 477 -15.09 20.68 16.37
N ALA A 478 -14.05 20.65 17.20
CA ALA A 478 -12.71 21.02 16.80
C ALA A 478 -11.95 19.73 16.40
N VAL A 479 -11.45 19.72 15.20
CA VAL A 479 -10.63 18.62 14.65
C VAL A 479 -9.18 19.06 14.67
N PHE A 480 -8.32 18.18 15.19
CA PHE A 480 -6.87 18.35 15.21
C PHE A 480 -6.21 17.22 14.44
N GLN A 481 -5.23 17.54 13.64
CA GLN A 481 -4.39 16.59 12.94
C GLN A 481 -2.94 16.94 13.21
N ILE A 482 -2.16 15.96 13.66
CA ILE A 482 -0.72 16.12 13.89
C ILE A 482 0.01 15.12 13.00
N SER A 483 1.03 15.61 12.31
CA SER A 483 2.05 14.79 11.67
C SER A 483 3.38 15.07 12.35
N GLY A 484 4.10 14.05 12.74
CA GLY A 484 5.35 14.21 13.46
C GLY A 484 6.29 13.01 13.32
N ASP A 485 7.56 13.30 13.54
CA ASP A 485 8.71 12.41 13.61
C ASP A 485 9.65 13.02 14.66
N ASP A 486 9.92 12.47 15.80
CA ASP A 486 9.41 11.27 16.48
C ASP A 486 8.10 11.54 17.25
N GLY A 487 8.13 11.36 18.57
CA GLY A 487 6.97 11.35 19.43
C GLY A 487 6.25 12.67 19.61
N TYR A 488 4.92 12.62 19.55
CA TYR A 488 4.05 13.78 19.79
C TYR A 488 2.78 13.40 20.55
N ARG A 489 2.23 14.38 21.30
CA ARG A 489 0.95 14.24 21.99
C ARG A 489 0.28 15.59 22.21
N LEU A 490 -1.06 15.58 22.12
CA LEU A 490 -1.87 16.79 22.26
C LEU A 490 -2.87 16.65 23.40
N TYR A 491 -2.95 17.69 24.22
CA TYR A 491 -3.88 17.81 25.33
C TYR A 491 -4.80 19.02 25.12
N ILE A 492 -6.09 18.80 25.37
CA ILE A 492 -7.10 19.87 25.48
C ILE A 492 -7.73 19.79 26.87
N ASP A 493 -7.65 20.90 27.64
CA ASP A 493 -8.06 20.95 29.05
C ASP A 493 -7.45 19.80 29.86
N ASP A 494 -6.15 19.57 29.71
CA ASP A 494 -5.35 18.52 30.36
C ASP A 494 -5.77 17.07 29.99
N ARG A 495 -6.76 16.88 29.11
CA ARG A 495 -7.12 15.58 28.55
C ARG A 495 -6.27 15.30 27.33
N GLU A 496 -5.56 14.18 27.31
CA GLU A 496 -4.83 13.68 26.14
C GLU A 496 -5.84 13.25 25.06
N ILE A 497 -5.76 13.87 23.90
CA ILE A 497 -6.64 13.58 22.76
C ILE A 497 -5.91 12.96 21.59
N ILE A 498 -4.59 13.19 21.48
CA ILE A 498 -3.69 12.51 20.54
C ILE A 498 -2.47 12.06 21.33
N ALA A 499 -2.07 10.79 21.16
CA ALA A 499 -0.84 10.24 21.69
C ALA A 499 -0.16 9.36 20.65
N ASP A 500 1.11 9.69 20.38
CA ASP A 500 2.02 8.89 19.56
C ASP A 500 3.43 9.12 20.13
N TRP A 501 3.65 8.64 21.39
CA TRP A 501 4.81 8.98 22.20
C TRP A 501 5.80 7.82 22.30
N TYR A 502 6.44 7.51 21.17
CA TYR A 502 7.55 6.55 21.02
C TYR A 502 8.39 6.94 19.80
N ASP A 503 9.58 6.36 19.66
CA ASP A 503 10.45 6.64 18.53
C ASP A 503 9.84 6.02 17.26
N HIS A 504 9.56 6.84 16.27
CA HIS A 504 8.99 6.42 15.00
C HIS A 504 9.31 7.44 13.89
N PHE A 505 9.35 6.98 12.66
CA PHE A 505 9.34 7.88 11.51
C PHE A 505 8.01 8.63 11.41
N ILE A 506 7.93 9.56 10.49
CA ILE A 506 6.76 10.42 10.35
C ILE A 506 5.45 9.62 10.33
N THR A 507 4.57 9.94 11.26
CA THR A 507 3.21 9.41 11.37
C THR A 507 2.20 10.55 11.34
N MET A 508 0.92 10.21 11.17
CA MET A 508 -0.17 11.17 11.24
C MET A 508 -1.30 10.63 12.11
N LYS A 509 -1.70 11.42 13.10
CA LYS A 509 -2.86 11.13 13.95
C LYS A 509 -3.88 12.26 13.89
N ARG A 510 -5.16 11.89 14.01
CA ARG A 510 -6.28 12.82 14.02
C ARG A 510 -7.19 12.54 15.21
N ALA A 511 -7.70 13.62 15.83
CA ALA A 511 -8.71 13.54 16.87
C ALA A 511 -9.68 14.72 16.78
N SER A 512 -10.87 14.56 17.36
CA SER A 512 -11.84 15.63 17.51
C SER A 512 -12.33 15.75 18.95
N VAL A 513 -12.68 16.97 19.33
CA VAL A 513 -13.28 17.29 20.62
C VAL A 513 -14.48 18.21 20.44
N ASP A 514 -15.53 18.03 21.25
CA ASP A 514 -16.66 18.94 21.25
C ASP A 514 -16.27 20.27 21.91
N VAL A 515 -16.65 21.36 21.28
CA VAL A 515 -16.31 22.72 21.70
C VAL A 515 -17.50 23.66 21.62
N GLU A 516 -17.45 24.71 22.45
CA GLU A 516 -18.43 25.80 22.49
C GLU A 516 -17.83 27.11 21.99
N ALA A 517 -18.49 27.80 21.07
CA ALA A 517 -18.03 29.08 20.53
C ALA A 517 -17.71 30.08 21.62
N GLY A 518 -16.54 30.69 21.56
CA GLY A 518 -16.09 31.73 22.52
C GLY A 518 -15.58 31.18 23.85
N LYS A 519 -15.71 29.88 24.13
CA LYS A 519 -15.15 29.28 25.34
C LYS A 519 -13.65 29.02 25.16
N SER A 520 -12.91 29.28 26.22
CA SER A 520 -11.46 29.09 26.24
C SER A 520 -11.11 27.67 26.69
N TYR A 521 -10.26 27.00 25.91
CA TYR A 521 -9.74 25.65 26.17
C TYR A 521 -8.22 25.71 26.29
N LYS A 522 -7.62 25.11 27.32
CA LYS A 522 -6.19 24.97 27.42
C LYS A 522 -5.63 24.08 26.36
N VAL A 523 -4.55 24.44 25.71
CA VAL A 523 -3.84 23.62 24.74
C VAL A 523 -2.43 23.37 25.22
N ARG A 524 -2.01 22.10 25.13
CA ARG A 524 -0.62 21.70 25.33
C ARG A 524 -0.27 20.64 24.28
N LEU A 525 0.65 20.99 23.40
CA LEU A 525 1.26 20.11 22.43
C LEU A 525 2.68 19.81 22.89
N GLU A 526 3.05 18.55 22.96
CA GLU A 526 4.38 18.07 23.31
C GLU A 526 4.98 17.26 22.17
N TYR A 527 6.29 17.39 22.00
CA TYR A 527 7.05 16.77 20.92
C TYR A 527 8.46 16.44 21.41
N TYR A 528 9.04 15.35 20.87
CA TYR A 528 10.48 15.12 20.96
C TYR A 528 11.01 14.57 19.64
N ASN A 529 12.30 14.87 19.37
CA ASN A 529 13.10 14.27 18.31
C ASN A 529 14.22 13.45 18.93
N ALA A 530 14.25 12.13 18.66
CA ALA A 530 15.29 11.23 19.13
C ALA A 530 16.44 11.08 18.13
N TRP A 531 16.11 10.95 16.84
CA TRP A 531 17.05 10.59 15.78
C TRP A 531 16.80 11.41 14.53
N ASP A 532 17.83 11.60 13.72
CA ASP A 532 17.76 12.23 12.40
C ASP A 532 17.06 13.61 12.36
N SER A 533 16.39 13.92 11.27
CA SER A 533 15.63 15.18 11.11
C SER A 533 14.26 15.08 11.77
N GLY A 534 13.92 16.09 12.57
CA GLY A 534 12.61 16.15 13.22
C GLY A 534 11.56 16.88 12.38
N THR A 535 10.33 16.38 12.41
CA THR A 535 9.17 17.02 11.77
C THR A 535 8.03 17.15 12.76
N LEU A 536 7.38 18.33 12.81
CA LEU A 536 6.13 18.50 13.54
C LEU A 536 5.20 19.45 12.79
N ARG A 537 4.02 18.98 12.45
CA ARG A 537 2.97 19.78 11.83
C ARG A 537 1.64 19.57 12.54
N MET A 538 0.97 20.64 12.93
CA MET A 538 -0.39 20.61 13.48
C MET A 538 -1.34 21.40 12.61
N CYS A 539 -2.41 20.77 12.17
CA CYS A 539 -3.54 21.41 11.50
C CYS A 539 -4.77 21.35 12.39
N SER A 540 -5.61 22.37 12.33
CA SER A 540 -6.89 22.38 13.04
C SER A 540 -8.02 22.96 12.22
N ALA A 541 -9.26 22.57 12.55
CA ALA A 541 -10.49 23.13 12.02
C ALA A 541 -11.61 23.06 13.06
N CYS A 542 -12.57 23.98 12.96
CA CYS A 542 -13.84 23.89 13.68
C CYS A 542 -14.99 23.76 12.72
N HIS A 543 -15.94 22.89 13.01
CA HIS A 543 -17.17 22.76 12.20
C HIS A 543 -18.37 22.45 13.10
N SER A 544 -19.55 22.85 12.64
CA SER A 544 -20.80 22.46 13.27
C SER A 544 -21.18 21.04 12.83
N PRO A 545 -21.54 20.13 13.74
CA PRO A 545 -22.05 18.82 13.38
C PRO A 545 -23.50 18.85 12.88
N ILE A 546 -24.18 20.01 12.99
CA ILE A 546 -25.56 20.17 12.50
C ILE A 546 -25.48 20.42 10.99
N LEU A 547 -26.04 19.50 10.23
CA LEU A 547 -26.12 19.65 8.78
C LEU A 547 -27.06 20.81 8.42
N PRO A 548 -26.63 21.75 7.58
CA PRO A 548 -27.47 22.87 7.16
C PRO A 548 -28.53 22.37 6.18
N GLN A 549 -29.71 22.06 6.70
CA GLN A 549 -30.82 21.40 6.01
C GLN A 549 -31.16 22.08 4.67
N GLN A 550 -31.37 23.40 4.67
CA GLN A 550 -31.78 24.15 3.48
C GLN A 550 -30.75 24.05 2.35
N GLU A 551 -29.45 23.99 2.67
CA GLU A 551 -28.38 23.93 1.68
C GLU A 551 -28.30 22.54 1.04
N ILE A 552 -28.52 21.50 1.81
CA ILE A 552 -28.55 20.11 1.34
C ILE A 552 -29.81 19.88 0.50
N GLU A 553 -30.98 20.31 0.95
CA GLU A 553 -32.25 20.17 0.23
C GLU A 553 -32.25 20.89 -1.12
N SER A 554 -31.62 22.06 -1.19
CA SER A 554 -31.59 22.88 -2.40
C SER A 554 -30.48 22.49 -3.38
N ALA A 555 -29.59 21.59 -3.04
CA ALA A 555 -28.52 21.14 -3.92
C ALA A 555 -29.05 20.21 -5.02
N ASP A 556 -28.46 20.31 -6.22
CA ASP A 556 -28.75 19.40 -7.32
C ASP A 556 -28.13 18.00 -7.06
N ALA A 557 -27.05 17.94 -6.28
CA ALA A 557 -26.40 16.73 -5.82
C ALA A 557 -25.63 16.97 -4.51
N VAL A 558 -25.52 15.91 -3.70
CA VAL A 558 -24.71 15.88 -2.48
C VAL A 558 -23.65 14.81 -2.64
N ILE A 559 -22.39 15.16 -2.38
CA ILE A 559 -21.26 14.25 -2.39
C ILE A 559 -20.78 14.10 -0.95
N TYR A 560 -20.88 12.90 -0.40
CA TYR A 560 -20.35 12.56 0.92
C TYR A 560 -19.04 11.77 0.76
N CYS A 561 -17.94 12.33 1.24
CA CYS A 561 -16.63 11.71 1.21
C CYS A 561 -16.36 11.00 2.55
N ALA A 562 -16.65 9.71 2.56
CA ALA A 562 -16.53 8.82 3.72
C ALA A 562 -15.20 8.08 3.73
N GLY A 563 -14.92 7.40 4.83
CA GLY A 563 -13.84 6.41 4.90
C GLY A 563 -12.99 6.49 6.15
N PHE A 564 -11.85 5.84 6.06
CA PHE A 564 -10.81 5.79 7.08
C PHE A 564 -9.63 6.70 6.71
N ASP A 565 -8.65 6.74 7.59
CA ASP A 565 -7.35 7.40 7.41
C ASP A 565 -6.28 6.66 8.23
N SER A 566 -5.07 7.23 8.29
CA SER A 566 -3.92 6.65 9.01
C SER A 566 -4.12 6.50 10.52
N SER A 567 -5.16 7.07 11.11
CA SER A 567 -5.53 6.83 12.51
C SER A 567 -6.24 5.49 12.72
N THR A 568 -6.74 4.90 11.65
CA THR A 568 -7.55 3.67 11.68
C THR A 568 -6.91 2.51 10.93
N GLU A 569 -6.22 2.79 9.81
CA GLU A 569 -5.55 1.78 8.99
C GLU A 569 -4.05 2.01 8.97
N GLY A 570 -3.26 1.00 9.36
CA GLY A 570 -1.82 1.07 9.41
C GLY A 570 -1.19 -0.15 10.07
N GLU A 571 0.09 -0.06 10.31
CA GLU A 571 0.83 -1.10 11.01
C GLU A 571 0.42 -1.20 12.49
N ASN A 572 0.59 -2.39 13.04
CA ASN A 572 0.29 -2.75 14.43
C ASN A 572 -1.17 -2.60 14.85
N CYS A 573 -2.08 -2.40 13.93
CA CYS A 573 -3.50 -2.33 14.24
C CYS A 573 -4.35 -3.05 13.18
N ASP A 574 -5.36 -3.74 13.67
CA ASP A 574 -6.45 -4.21 12.82
C ASP A 574 -7.56 -3.17 12.84
N ARG A 575 -8.22 -2.98 11.71
CA ARG A 575 -9.26 -1.97 11.54
C ARG A 575 -10.67 -2.52 11.70
N PRO A 576 -11.66 -1.69 12.01
CA PRO A 576 -13.06 -2.10 11.95
C PRO A 576 -13.51 -2.33 10.51
N PHE A 577 -14.53 -3.21 10.31
CA PHE A 577 -15.18 -3.39 9.02
C PHE A 577 -16.19 -2.27 8.74
N SER A 578 -16.91 -1.79 9.75
CA SER A 578 -17.88 -0.70 9.60
C SER A 578 -17.21 0.66 9.66
N LEU A 579 -17.70 1.59 8.85
CA LEU A 579 -17.32 3.01 8.92
C LEU A 579 -17.69 3.61 10.29
N PRO A 580 -17.03 4.72 10.71
CA PRO A 580 -17.39 5.42 11.94
C PRO A 580 -18.88 5.78 12.01
N GLN A 581 -19.52 5.54 13.15
CA GLN A 581 -20.98 5.73 13.33
C GLN A 581 -21.45 7.15 12.98
N GLN A 582 -20.62 8.15 13.26
CA GLN A 582 -20.95 9.54 12.91
C GLN A 582 -21.09 9.72 11.39
N GLN A 583 -20.20 9.12 10.60
CA GLN A 583 -20.29 9.18 9.15
C GLN A 583 -21.55 8.49 8.63
N LEU A 584 -21.91 7.32 9.18
CA LEU A 584 -23.13 6.60 8.81
C LEU A 584 -24.40 7.39 9.15
N LYS A 585 -24.40 8.10 10.28
CA LYS A 585 -25.49 8.99 10.67
C LYS A 585 -25.63 10.16 9.70
N GLU A 586 -24.55 10.84 9.37
CA GLU A 586 -24.53 11.97 8.43
C GLU A 586 -24.97 11.56 7.03
N ILE A 587 -24.52 10.37 6.55
CA ILE A 587 -24.98 9.79 5.28
C ILE A 587 -26.50 9.57 5.31
N ALA A 588 -27.04 9.02 6.41
CA ALA A 588 -28.47 8.78 6.53
C ALA A 588 -29.27 10.07 6.57
N GLU A 589 -28.80 11.09 7.28
CA GLU A 589 -29.43 12.41 7.34
C GLU A 589 -29.39 13.12 5.99
N ALA A 590 -28.22 13.09 5.32
CA ALA A 590 -28.08 13.66 3.98
C ALA A 590 -29.02 13.00 2.95
N ALA A 591 -29.17 11.68 3.01
CA ALA A 591 -30.08 10.94 2.13
C ALA A 591 -31.56 11.28 2.34
N MET A 592 -31.98 11.59 3.58
CA MET A 592 -33.34 12.05 3.87
C MET A 592 -33.61 13.45 3.31
N LEU A 593 -32.59 14.30 3.26
CA LEU A 593 -32.68 15.68 2.78
C LEU A 593 -32.55 15.79 1.27
N ASN A 594 -31.74 14.93 0.64
CA ASN A 594 -31.49 14.98 -0.79
C ASN A 594 -31.35 13.58 -1.40
N PRO A 595 -32.25 13.18 -2.32
CA PRO A 595 -32.21 11.87 -2.96
C PRO A 595 -31.04 11.68 -3.92
N ASN A 596 -30.35 12.75 -4.33
CA ASN A 596 -29.20 12.71 -5.24
C ASN A 596 -27.88 12.62 -4.46
N LEU A 597 -27.86 11.75 -3.46
CA LEU A 597 -26.67 11.48 -2.67
C LEU A 597 -25.69 10.57 -3.43
N ILE A 598 -24.43 10.98 -3.46
CA ILE A 598 -23.29 10.24 -3.98
C ILE A 598 -22.34 10.00 -2.81
N VAL A 599 -21.90 8.76 -2.59
CA VAL A 599 -20.94 8.44 -1.55
C VAL A 599 -19.63 8.01 -2.19
N VAL A 600 -18.54 8.68 -1.82
CA VAL A 600 -17.17 8.35 -2.19
C VAL A 600 -16.49 7.78 -0.96
N VAL A 601 -16.02 6.52 -1.03
CA VAL A 601 -15.42 5.82 0.10
C VAL A 601 -13.91 5.71 -0.09
N ASN A 602 -13.17 6.14 0.91
CA ASN A 602 -11.73 5.94 1.00
C ASN A 602 -11.41 4.93 2.10
N ALA A 603 -10.83 3.80 1.72
CA ALA A 603 -10.40 2.74 2.63
C ALA A 603 -9.38 1.85 1.95
N GLY A 604 -8.55 1.17 2.72
CA GLY A 604 -7.55 0.22 2.22
C GLY A 604 -8.11 -1.17 1.89
N GLY A 605 -9.41 -1.35 1.97
CA GLY A 605 -10.10 -2.62 1.69
C GLY A 605 -11.60 -2.48 1.76
N GLY A 606 -12.33 -3.60 1.70
CA GLY A 606 -13.78 -3.65 1.81
C GLY A 606 -14.30 -3.06 3.11
N VAL A 607 -15.45 -2.41 3.06
CA VAL A 607 -16.18 -1.88 4.23
C VAL A 607 -17.62 -2.37 4.19
N ASP A 608 -18.34 -2.24 5.30
CA ASP A 608 -19.77 -2.48 5.32
C ASP A 608 -20.52 -1.41 4.50
N PHE A 609 -20.88 -1.77 3.27
CA PHE A 609 -21.68 -0.91 2.39
C PHE A 609 -23.19 -1.00 2.66
N THR A 610 -23.65 -1.95 3.48
CA THR A 610 -25.08 -2.17 3.75
C THR A 610 -25.81 -0.90 4.19
N PRO A 611 -25.27 -0.08 5.11
CA PRO A 611 -25.95 1.14 5.54
C PRO A 611 -25.90 2.28 4.51
N ILE A 612 -25.16 2.12 3.40
CA ILE A 612 -24.90 3.16 2.39
C ILE A 612 -25.67 2.89 1.10
N VAL A 613 -25.63 1.65 0.63
CA VAL A 613 -26.04 1.29 -0.73
C VAL A 613 -27.51 1.63 -1.05
N ASP A 614 -28.42 1.48 -0.07
CA ASP A 614 -29.82 1.78 -0.27
C ASP A 614 -30.14 3.29 -0.20
N LYS A 615 -29.23 4.09 0.34
CA LYS A 615 -29.38 5.53 0.53
C LYS A 615 -28.75 6.36 -0.57
N ALA A 616 -27.67 5.87 -1.18
CA ALA A 616 -26.94 6.59 -2.20
C ALA A 616 -27.38 6.20 -3.60
N ARG A 617 -27.52 7.19 -4.50
CA ARG A 617 -27.75 6.94 -5.93
C ARG A 617 -26.51 6.49 -6.67
N ALA A 618 -25.34 6.93 -6.23
CA ALA A 618 -24.07 6.43 -6.73
C ALA A 618 -23.09 6.19 -5.57
N VAL A 619 -22.26 5.16 -5.72
CA VAL A 619 -21.23 4.79 -4.75
C VAL A 619 -19.93 4.54 -5.51
N LEU A 620 -18.86 5.17 -5.07
CA LEU A 620 -17.51 4.97 -5.59
C LEU A 620 -16.60 4.47 -4.48
N MET A 621 -15.77 3.46 -4.79
CA MET A 621 -14.63 3.06 -3.97
C MET A 621 -13.39 3.72 -4.55
N ALA A 622 -12.79 4.61 -3.78
CA ALA A 622 -11.65 5.42 -4.23
C ALA A 622 -10.33 5.04 -3.56
N TRP A 623 -10.33 4.04 -2.68
CA TRP A 623 -9.15 3.55 -1.95
C TRP A 623 -8.42 4.69 -1.21
N TYR A 624 -7.10 4.63 -1.07
CA TYR A 624 -6.23 5.76 -0.77
C TYR A 624 -5.59 6.22 -2.08
N PRO A 625 -6.14 7.29 -2.69
CA PRO A 625 -5.94 7.57 -4.12
C PRO A 625 -4.67 8.38 -4.41
N GLY A 626 -3.82 8.64 -3.41
CA GLY A 626 -2.63 9.45 -3.56
C GLY A 626 -2.90 10.95 -3.75
N GLN A 627 -1.85 11.72 -3.94
CA GLN A 627 -1.91 13.19 -3.94
C GLN A 627 -2.86 13.81 -4.96
N GLU A 628 -3.08 13.14 -6.10
CA GLU A 628 -3.97 13.60 -7.19
C GLU A 628 -5.40 13.02 -7.10
N GLY A 629 -5.72 12.33 -6.00
CA GLY A 629 -6.95 11.56 -5.84
C GLY A 629 -8.23 12.36 -6.05
N GLY A 630 -8.31 13.56 -5.50
CA GLY A 630 -9.49 14.41 -5.66
C GLY A 630 -9.69 14.88 -7.09
N ARG A 631 -8.61 15.08 -7.86
CA ARG A 631 -8.69 15.38 -9.29
C ARG A 631 -9.25 14.18 -10.06
N ALA A 632 -8.75 12.97 -9.81
CA ALA A 632 -9.26 11.76 -10.46
C ALA A 632 -10.74 11.51 -10.17
N ILE A 633 -11.15 11.61 -8.90
CA ILE A 633 -12.54 11.48 -8.47
C ILE A 633 -13.42 12.51 -9.17
N ALA A 634 -13.02 13.78 -9.20
CA ALA A 634 -13.77 14.85 -9.84
C ALA A 634 -13.92 14.66 -11.36
N GLU A 635 -12.88 14.16 -12.03
CA GLU A 635 -12.92 13.86 -13.46
C GLU A 635 -13.88 12.72 -13.77
N ILE A 636 -14.00 11.72 -12.89
CA ILE A 636 -15.00 10.66 -12.97
C ILE A 636 -16.41 11.26 -12.75
N LEU A 637 -16.65 11.96 -11.64
CA LEU A 637 -17.95 12.56 -11.34
C LEU A 637 -18.47 13.42 -12.48
N THR A 638 -17.59 14.18 -13.13
CA THR A 638 -17.95 15.09 -14.23
C THR A 638 -17.96 14.44 -15.62
N GLY A 639 -17.60 13.16 -15.73
CA GLY A 639 -17.58 12.40 -16.98
C GLY A 639 -16.41 12.74 -17.92
N ARG A 640 -15.36 13.37 -17.42
CA ARG A 640 -14.11 13.54 -18.18
C ARG A 640 -13.38 12.23 -18.36
N ILE A 641 -13.50 11.36 -17.36
CA ILE A 641 -12.98 9.99 -17.34
C ILE A 641 -14.15 9.04 -17.09
N ASN A 642 -14.22 7.98 -17.87
CA ASN A 642 -15.12 6.86 -17.62
C ASN A 642 -14.43 5.92 -16.63
N PRO A 643 -15.06 5.57 -15.48
CA PRO A 643 -14.46 4.66 -14.51
C PRO A 643 -14.15 3.29 -15.14
N SER A 644 -12.99 2.76 -14.83
CA SER A 644 -12.53 1.47 -15.36
C SER A 644 -11.88 0.58 -14.30
N GLY A 645 -11.85 1.02 -13.05
CA GLY A 645 -11.36 0.22 -11.92
C GLY A 645 -12.23 -0.99 -11.68
N ARG A 646 -11.60 -2.08 -11.22
CA ARG A 646 -12.27 -3.32 -10.81
C ARG A 646 -11.78 -3.71 -9.42
N LEU A 647 -12.67 -4.24 -8.61
CA LEU A 647 -12.33 -4.69 -7.27
C LEU A 647 -11.27 -5.80 -7.30
N PRO A 648 -10.11 -5.65 -6.65
CA PRO A 648 -9.12 -6.72 -6.48
C PRO A 648 -9.46 -7.63 -5.30
N ILE A 649 -10.64 -7.47 -4.72
CA ILE A 649 -11.18 -8.18 -3.57
C ILE A 649 -12.66 -8.46 -3.75
N THR A 650 -13.14 -9.47 -3.07
CA THR A 650 -14.56 -9.65 -2.76
C THR A 650 -14.93 -8.75 -1.58
N VAL A 651 -16.07 -8.09 -1.63
CA VAL A 651 -16.57 -7.26 -0.52
C VAL A 651 -17.74 -7.97 0.15
N GLU A 652 -17.62 -8.17 1.43
CA GLU A 652 -18.59 -8.84 2.28
C GLU A 652 -19.89 -8.02 2.44
N ARG A 653 -21.04 -8.68 2.60
CA ARG A 653 -22.25 -8.02 3.13
C ARG A 653 -22.15 -7.79 4.63
N ARG A 654 -21.56 -8.75 5.33
CA ARG A 654 -21.28 -8.73 6.77
C ARG A 654 -19.90 -9.30 6.99
N ALA A 655 -19.21 -8.87 8.02
CA ALA A 655 -17.87 -9.39 8.34
C ALA A 655 -17.86 -10.92 8.50
N GLU A 656 -18.96 -11.49 9.03
CA GLU A 656 -19.15 -12.92 9.24
C GLU A 656 -19.23 -13.74 7.94
N ASP A 657 -19.52 -13.09 6.82
CA ASP A 657 -19.61 -13.76 5.52
C ASP A 657 -18.22 -14.07 4.91
N ASN A 658 -17.15 -13.46 5.46
CA ASN A 658 -15.79 -13.72 4.98
C ASN A 658 -15.37 -15.15 5.29
N PRO A 659 -14.82 -15.92 4.33
CA PRO A 659 -14.42 -17.32 4.51
C PRO A 659 -13.42 -17.55 5.65
N THR A 660 -12.69 -16.52 6.07
CA THR A 660 -11.67 -16.60 7.11
C THR A 660 -12.14 -16.10 8.48
N PHE A 661 -13.41 -15.68 8.59
CA PHE A 661 -13.90 -14.97 9.77
C PHE A 661 -13.77 -15.77 11.05
N ASP A 662 -14.19 -17.03 11.05
CA ASP A 662 -14.16 -17.88 12.23
C ASP A 662 -12.74 -18.19 12.67
N SER A 663 -11.84 -18.54 11.75
CA SER A 663 -10.43 -18.82 12.06
C SER A 663 -9.70 -17.57 12.56
N TYR A 664 -9.95 -16.41 11.94
CA TYR A 664 -9.35 -15.16 12.34
C TYR A 664 -9.77 -14.73 13.75
N ARG A 665 -11.06 -14.79 14.10
CA ARG A 665 -11.60 -14.37 15.41
C ARG A 665 -11.35 -15.37 16.53
N ALA A 666 -11.42 -16.65 16.26
CA ALA A 666 -11.18 -17.68 17.27
C ALA A 666 -9.80 -17.48 17.93
N ASN A 667 -8.84 -17.01 17.18
CA ASN A 667 -7.47 -16.77 17.66
C ASN A 667 -7.31 -15.45 18.42
N VAL A 668 -8.12 -14.42 18.14
CA VAL A 668 -8.16 -13.19 18.94
C VAL A 668 -8.62 -13.47 20.37
N ALA A 669 -9.55 -14.41 20.56
CA ALA A 669 -9.99 -14.83 21.88
C ALA A 669 -8.93 -15.64 22.66
N GLN A 670 -7.93 -16.20 21.97
CA GLN A 670 -6.85 -16.99 22.56
C GLN A 670 -5.61 -16.17 22.96
N VAL A 671 -5.66 -14.84 22.85
CA VAL A 671 -4.50 -13.94 23.11
C VAL A 671 -3.83 -14.16 24.46
N TYR A 672 -4.53 -14.74 25.44
CA TYR A 672 -4.00 -15.04 26.77
C TYR A 672 -3.53 -16.49 26.95
N ASN A 673 -3.71 -17.36 25.94
CA ASN A 673 -3.30 -18.77 25.97
C ASN A 673 -2.12 -18.99 25.01
N SER A 674 -0.99 -19.44 25.52
CA SER A 674 0.20 -19.80 24.74
C SER A 674 0.08 -21.23 24.20
N PRO A 675 0.55 -21.53 22.97
CA PRO A 675 1.08 -20.61 21.96
C PRO A 675 -0.01 -19.87 21.20
N LEU A 676 0.26 -18.61 20.81
CA LEU A 676 -0.64 -17.81 19.99
C LEU A 676 -0.58 -18.31 18.55
N ARG A 677 -1.71 -18.67 17.97
CA ARG A 677 -1.80 -19.20 16.60
C ARG A 677 -3.06 -18.69 15.90
N VAL A 678 -2.92 -18.47 14.61
CA VAL A 678 -4.02 -18.28 13.66
C VAL A 678 -3.97 -19.40 12.65
N SER A 679 -4.97 -20.29 12.69
CA SER A 679 -5.11 -21.35 11.69
C SER A 679 -5.70 -20.80 10.40
N TYR A 680 -5.21 -21.33 9.28
CA TYR A 680 -5.69 -20.97 7.94
C TYR A 680 -6.57 -22.11 7.42
N ASP A 681 -7.66 -22.36 8.15
CA ASP A 681 -8.55 -23.51 7.98
C ASP A 681 -9.33 -23.46 6.65
N GLU A 682 -9.48 -22.26 6.08
CA GLU A 682 -10.07 -22.07 4.76
C GLU A 682 -9.24 -22.71 3.63
N GLY A 683 -7.96 -22.94 3.87
CA GLY A 683 -7.04 -23.50 2.87
C GLY A 683 -6.95 -22.62 1.64
N VAL A 684 -7.04 -23.21 0.45
CA VAL A 684 -6.99 -22.48 -0.83
C VAL A 684 -8.25 -21.64 -1.12
N PHE A 685 -9.25 -21.69 -0.25
CA PHE A 685 -10.55 -21.04 -0.46
C PHE A 685 -10.62 -19.64 0.16
N VAL A 686 -9.65 -18.81 -0.17
CA VAL A 686 -9.59 -17.40 0.22
C VAL A 686 -10.37 -16.55 -0.78
N GLY A 687 -11.02 -15.48 -0.31
CA GLY A 687 -11.74 -14.53 -1.14
C GLY A 687 -12.86 -15.19 -1.96
N TYR A 688 -13.01 -14.80 -3.25
CA TYR A 688 -14.10 -15.31 -4.11
C TYR A 688 -14.14 -16.83 -4.17
N ARG A 689 -13.01 -17.52 -4.03
CA ARG A 689 -12.94 -19.00 -4.02
C ARG A 689 -13.74 -19.60 -2.88
N GLY A 690 -13.68 -18.96 -1.72
CA GLY A 690 -14.43 -19.37 -0.53
C GLY A 690 -15.92 -19.03 -0.64
N TYR A 691 -16.25 -17.84 -1.19
CA TYR A 691 -17.63 -17.45 -1.48
C TYR A 691 -18.32 -18.38 -2.47
N ASP A 692 -17.61 -18.80 -3.51
CA ASP A 692 -18.12 -19.77 -4.49
C ASP A 692 -18.37 -21.13 -3.82
N ARG A 693 -17.40 -21.65 -3.06
CA ARG A 693 -17.55 -22.90 -2.31
C ARG A 693 -18.71 -22.90 -1.32
N ALA A 694 -18.91 -21.80 -0.62
CA ALA A 694 -19.99 -21.67 0.38
C ALA A 694 -21.34 -21.33 -0.26
N GLY A 695 -21.41 -20.97 -1.54
CA GLY A 695 -22.62 -20.44 -2.17
C GLY A 695 -23.11 -19.13 -1.56
N THR A 696 -22.21 -18.37 -0.93
CA THR A 696 -22.53 -17.10 -0.27
C THR A 696 -22.49 -15.98 -1.30
N GLU A 697 -23.52 -15.11 -1.29
CA GLU A 697 -23.58 -13.96 -2.17
C GLU A 697 -22.88 -12.74 -1.54
N PRO A 698 -21.78 -12.24 -2.11
CA PRO A 698 -21.10 -11.07 -1.56
C PRO A 698 -21.90 -9.77 -1.80
N MET A 699 -21.49 -8.69 -1.16
CA MET A 699 -21.99 -7.35 -1.50
C MET A 699 -21.51 -6.95 -2.91
N TYR A 700 -20.22 -7.15 -3.17
CA TYR A 700 -19.64 -6.96 -4.50
C TYR A 700 -18.63 -8.09 -4.77
N PRO A 701 -18.73 -8.78 -5.91
CA PRO A 701 -17.81 -9.87 -6.22
C PRO A 701 -16.42 -9.36 -6.62
N PHE A 702 -15.42 -10.22 -6.52
CA PHE A 702 -14.08 -10.00 -7.06
C PHE A 702 -14.14 -9.65 -8.56
N GLY A 703 -13.39 -8.66 -8.98
CA GLY A 703 -13.36 -8.18 -10.37
C GLY A 703 -14.49 -7.22 -10.74
N TYR A 704 -15.43 -6.94 -9.83
CA TYR A 704 -16.59 -6.07 -10.08
C TYR A 704 -16.20 -4.60 -10.24
N GLY A 705 -16.93 -3.92 -11.12
CA GLY A 705 -16.90 -2.47 -11.28
C GLY A 705 -17.75 -2.04 -12.48
N LEU A 706 -18.50 -0.96 -12.32
CA LEU A 706 -19.35 -0.39 -13.36
C LEU A 706 -18.57 0.58 -14.26
N SER A 707 -19.14 0.80 -15.43
CA SER A 707 -18.68 1.80 -16.40
C SER A 707 -19.87 2.68 -16.82
N TYR A 708 -19.62 3.85 -17.42
CA TYR A 708 -20.66 4.67 -18.06
C TYR A 708 -21.08 4.12 -19.42
N THR A 709 -20.47 3.03 -19.86
CA THR A 709 -20.79 2.32 -21.09
C THR A 709 -20.99 0.84 -20.82
N THR A 710 -21.45 0.09 -21.80
CA THR A 710 -21.69 -1.35 -21.71
C THR A 710 -20.83 -2.11 -22.71
N PHE A 711 -20.50 -3.36 -22.37
CA PHE A 711 -19.65 -4.21 -23.19
C PHE A 711 -20.30 -5.58 -23.41
N ASP A 712 -20.19 -6.10 -24.63
CA ASP A 712 -20.57 -7.46 -24.99
C ASP A 712 -19.35 -8.30 -25.35
N TYR A 713 -19.44 -9.60 -25.10
CA TYR A 713 -18.40 -10.59 -25.36
C TYR A 713 -18.91 -11.63 -26.35
N ALA A 714 -18.06 -12.02 -27.29
CA ALA A 714 -18.44 -13.00 -28.32
C ALA A 714 -17.24 -13.82 -28.82
N ASN A 715 -17.53 -14.85 -29.60
CA ASN A 715 -16.57 -15.58 -30.43
C ASN A 715 -15.39 -16.22 -29.66
N LEU A 716 -15.67 -16.83 -28.49
CA LEU A 716 -14.67 -17.57 -27.73
C LEU A 716 -14.08 -18.71 -28.58
N LYS A 717 -12.75 -18.77 -28.63
CA LYS A 717 -11.99 -19.82 -29.29
C LYS A 717 -10.79 -20.19 -28.45
N MET A 718 -10.42 -21.47 -28.51
CA MET A 718 -9.24 -21.98 -27.81
C MET A 718 -8.37 -22.74 -28.81
N GLU A 719 -7.06 -22.51 -28.73
CA GLU A 719 -6.06 -23.20 -29.50
C GLU A 719 -4.97 -23.75 -28.59
N ARG A 720 -4.75 -25.06 -28.65
CA ARG A 720 -3.66 -25.68 -27.91
C ARG A 720 -2.40 -25.68 -28.77
N LEU A 721 -1.31 -25.17 -28.21
CA LEU A 721 -0.03 -25.11 -28.92
C LEU A 721 0.85 -26.30 -28.57
N ASP A 722 1.84 -26.59 -29.42
CA ASP A 722 2.77 -27.71 -29.26
C ASP A 722 3.64 -27.59 -27.98
N ASP A 723 3.82 -26.40 -27.47
CA ASP A 723 4.57 -26.11 -26.21
C ASP A 723 3.73 -26.29 -24.94
N GLY A 724 2.50 -26.81 -25.09
CA GLY A 724 1.55 -27.02 -23.99
C GLY A 724 0.79 -25.80 -23.53
N ASN A 725 1.04 -24.61 -24.11
CA ASN A 725 0.23 -23.43 -23.84
C ASN A 725 -1.13 -23.53 -24.54
N VAL A 726 -2.13 -22.83 -23.97
CA VAL A 726 -3.44 -22.64 -24.57
C VAL A 726 -3.64 -21.16 -24.87
N VAL A 727 -3.94 -20.83 -26.12
CA VAL A 727 -4.32 -19.48 -26.52
C VAL A 727 -5.83 -19.38 -26.50
N VAL A 728 -6.36 -18.47 -25.68
CA VAL A 728 -7.78 -18.18 -25.58
C VAL A 728 -8.05 -16.84 -26.25
N SER A 729 -8.87 -16.82 -27.28
CA SER A 729 -9.23 -15.60 -28.00
C SER A 729 -10.74 -15.39 -28.03
N PHE A 730 -11.16 -14.15 -27.95
CA PHE A 730 -12.57 -13.74 -27.96
C PHE A 730 -12.66 -12.27 -28.37
N GLU A 731 -13.87 -11.80 -28.62
CA GLU A 731 -14.13 -10.40 -28.98
C GLU A 731 -14.84 -9.64 -27.85
N VAL A 732 -14.46 -8.39 -27.66
CA VAL A 732 -15.14 -7.45 -26.76
C VAL A 732 -15.62 -6.26 -27.58
N THR A 733 -16.89 -5.93 -27.45
CA THR A 733 -17.55 -4.82 -28.17
C THR A 733 -18.08 -3.79 -27.17
N ASN A 734 -17.80 -2.51 -27.37
CA ASN A 734 -18.45 -1.43 -26.64
C ASN A 734 -19.83 -1.16 -27.27
N THR A 735 -20.89 -1.57 -26.59
CA THR A 735 -22.27 -1.43 -27.04
C THR A 735 -22.97 -0.16 -26.54
N GLY A 736 -22.28 0.63 -25.69
CA GLY A 736 -22.83 1.85 -25.13
C GLY A 736 -22.38 3.11 -25.88
N ARG A 737 -22.60 4.26 -25.25
CA ARG A 737 -22.43 5.59 -25.87
C ARG A 737 -21.17 6.35 -25.46
N PHE A 738 -20.40 5.83 -24.52
CA PHE A 738 -19.16 6.44 -24.06
C PHE A 738 -17.97 5.57 -24.42
N ALA A 739 -16.83 6.16 -24.74
CA ALA A 739 -15.58 5.45 -24.77
C ALA A 739 -15.25 4.94 -23.36
N GLY A 740 -14.75 3.70 -23.26
CA GLY A 740 -14.46 3.09 -21.98
C GLY A 740 -13.44 1.98 -22.07
N SER A 741 -12.92 1.57 -20.94
CA SER A 741 -12.05 0.40 -20.84
C SER A 741 -12.77 -0.72 -20.12
N GLU A 742 -12.68 -1.92 -20.68
CA GLU A 742 -13.14 -3.15 -20.07
C GLU A 742 -11.97 -3.99 -19.60
N VAL A 743 -12.18 -4.71 -18.50
CA VAL A 743 -11.24 -5.73 -18.01
C VAL A 743 -11.84 -7.10 -18.24
N ALA A 744 -11.41 -7.75 -19.30
CA ALA A 744 -11.79 -9.13 -19.59
C ALA A 744 -11.00 -10.07 -18.68
N GLN A 745 -11.69 -10.81 -17.83
CA GLN A 745 -11.12 -11.70 -16.81
C GLN A 745 -11.32 -13.15 -17.24
N LEU A 746 -10.23 -13.92 -17.23
CA LEU A 746 -10.23 -15.31 -17.62
C LEU A 746 -10.00 -16.21 -16.42
N TYR A 747 -10.93 -17.11 -16.19
CA TYR A 747 -10.91 -18.09 -15.11
C TYR A 747 -10.79 -19.50 -15.64
N VAL A 748 -10.10 -20.37 -14.90
CA VAL A 748 -9.94 -21.79 -15.19
C VAL A 748 -10.54 -22.59 -14.04
N GLY A 749 -11.42 -23.54 -14.35
CA GLY A 749 -11.99 -24.48 -13.41
C GLY A 749 -11.65 -25.91 -13.83
N ASP A 750 -11.29 -26.76 -12.89
CA ASP A 750 -11.06 -28.19 -13.09
C ASP A 750 -12.37 -28.94 -12.82
N GLU A 751 -12.84 -29.68 -13.81
CA GLU A 751 -14.13 -30.39 -13.71
C GLU A 751 -14.08 -31.58 -12.75
N VAL A 752 -12.92 -32.26 -12.70
CA VAL A 752 -12.73 -33.45 -11.85
C VAL A 752 -11.30 -33.51 -11.33
N ALA A 753 -11.08 -32.97 -10.17
CA ALA A 753 -9.78 -32.94 -9.50
C ALA A 753 -9.65 -34.05 -8.45
N SER A 754 -8.45 -34.58 -8.23
CA SER A 754 -8.14 -35.56 -7.18
C SER A 754 -8.16 -34.96 -5.78
N VAL A 755 -8.11 -33.62 -5.68
CA VAL A 755 -8.16 -32.83 -4.44
C VAL A 755 -9.23 -31.75 -4.54
N PRO A 756 -9.77 -31.24 -3.42
CA PRO A 756 -10.70 -30.12 -3.47
C PRO A 756 -10.05 -28.90 -4.13
N ARG A 757 -10.61 -28.42 -5.24
CA ARG A 757 -10.17 -27.21 -5.95
C ARG A 757 -11.28 -26.16 -5.95
N PRO A 758 -10.93 -24.85 -6.06
CA PRO A 758 -11.91 -23.81 -6.34
C PRO A 758 -12.68 -24.10 -7.64
N GLU A 759 -13.96 -23.72 -7.67
CA GLU A 759 -14.80 -23.85 -8.88
C GLU A 759 -14.14 -23.19 -10.08
N LYS A 760 -13.48 -22.06 -9.84
CA LYS A 760 -12.72 -21.32 -10.84
C LYS A 760 -11.63 -20.50 -10.19
N GLU A 761 -10.57 -20.23 -10.92
CA GLU A 761 -9.43 -19.45 -10.50
C GLU A 761 -9.02 -18.47 -11.60
N LEU A 762 -8.76 -17.22 -11.26
CA LEU A 762 -8.22 -16.25 -12.21
C LEU A 762 -6.85 -16.71 -12.70
N LYS A 763 -6.71 -16.85 -14.02
CA LYS A 763 -5.45 -17.26 -14.67
C LYS A 763 -5.04 -16.33 -15.81
N GLY A 764 -5.89 -15.33 -16.13
CA GLY A 764 -5.57 -14.33 -17.13
C GLY A 764 -6.50 -13.12 -17.05
N TYR A 765 -6.05 -11.99 -17.53
CA TYR A 765 -6.89 -10.82 -17.77
C TYR A 765 -6.26 -9.92 -18.83
N GLU A 766 -7.11 -9.12 -19.48
CA GLU A 766 -6.66 -8.08 -20.39
C GLU A 766 -7.56 -6.85 -20.27
N LYS A 767 -6.96 -5.66 -20.20
CA LYS A 767 -7.68 -4.40 -20.16
C LYS A 767 -7.68 -3.74 -21.53
N VAL A 768 -8.84 -3.60 -22.13
CA VAL A 768 -9.01 -3.07 -23.49
C VAL A 768 -9.83 -1.78 -23.48
N ARG A 769 -9.31 -0.73 -24.13
CA ARG A 769 -10.03 0.50 -24.36
C ARG A 769 -10.76 0.45 -25.69
N LEU A 770 -12.05 0.82 -25.70
CA LEU A 770 -12.94 0.76 -26.83
C LEU A 770 -13.72 2.06 -27.00
N GLU A 771 -13.79 2.56 -28.22
CA GLU A 771 -14.71 3.63 -28.60
C GLU A 771 -16.14 3.07 -28.75
N PRO A 772 -17.20 3.89 -28.71
CA PRO A 772 -18.58 3.43 -28.95
C PRO A 772 -18.73 2.68 -30.26
N GLY A 773 -19.26 1.45 -30.22
CA GLY A 773 -19.43 0.55 -31.36
C GLY A 773 -18.14 -0.16 -31.82
N GLU A 774 -17.01 0.07 -31.18
CA GLU A 774 -15.75 -0.59 -31.49
C GLU A 774 -15.74 -2.03 -30.95
N THR A 775 -15.25 -2.96 -31.74
CA THR A 775 -14.95 -4.35 -31.35
C THR A 775 -13.45 -4.59 -31.42
N LYS A 776 -12.90 -5.24 -30.44
CA LYS A 776 -11.49 -5.71 -30.41
C LYS A 776 -11.42 -7.19 -30.11
N SER A 777 -10.53 -7.87 -30.82
CA SER A 777 -10.09 -9.21 -30.44
C SER A 777 -9.14 -9.13 -29.26
N VAL A 778 -9.37 -9.97 -28.26
CA VAL A 778 -8.56 -10.14 -27.06
C VAL A 778 -7.95 -11.54 -27.10
N GLU A 779 -6.68 -11.66 -26.78
CA GLU A 779 -5.96 -12.91 -26.71
C GLU A 779 -5.29 -13.04 -25.35
N ILE A 780 -5.52 -14.15 -24.67
CA ILE A 780 -4.90 -14.48 -23.38
C ILE A 780 -4.22 -15.84 -23.51
N ARG A 781 -2.94 -15.89 -23.20
CA ARG A 781 -2.15 -17.12 -23.24
C ARG A 781 -2.06 -17.74 -21.85
N LEU A 782 -2.49 -18.98 -21.72
CA LEU A 782 -2.38 -19.80 -20.53
C LEU A 782 -1.19 -20.75 -20.68
N SER A 783 -0.26 -20.68 -19.72
CA SER A 783 0.79 -21.69 -19.60
C SER A 783 0.25 -22.95 -18.91
N PRO A 784 0.94 -24.10 -18.97
CA PRO A 784 0.56 -25.30 -18.24
C PRO A 784 0.31 -25.06 -16.74
N ASP A 785 1.05 -24.13 -16.11
CA ASP A 785 0.84 -23.73 -14.70
C ASP A 785 -0.59 -23.24 -14.42
N ALA A 786 -1.33 -22.78 -15.44
CA ALA A 786 -2.72 -22.33 -15.25
C ALA A 786 -3.67 -23.47 -14.87
N PHE A 787 -3.31 -24.71 -15.18
CA PHE A 787 -4.08 -25.92 -14.93
C PHE A 787 -3.59 -26.71 -13.71
N ALA A 788 -2.43 -26.31 -13.14
CA ALA A 788 -1.77 -27.03 -12.07
C ALA A 788 -2.37 -26.74 -10.69
N PHE A 789 -2.21 -27.69 -9.77
CA PHE A 789 -2.34 -27.54 -8.34
C PHE A 789 -1.10 -28.09 -7.63
N TYR A 790 -0.91 -27.78 -6.35
CA TYR A 790 0.22 -28.28 -5.57
C TYR A 790 -0.11 -29.65 -4.94
N ASP A 791 0.62 -30.68 -5.32
CA ASP A 791 0.50 -32.04 -4.77
C ASP A 791 1.45 -32.20 -3.58
N MET A 792 0.88 -32.33 -2.38
CA MET A 792 1.64 -32.51 -1.13
C MET A 792 2.43 -33.82 -1.07
N ASN A 793 2.08 -34.85 -1.86
CA ASN A 793 2.85 -36.11 -1.92
C ASN A 793 4.10 -35.99 -2.80
N ARG A 794 4.03 -35.13 -3.83
CA ARG A 794 5.14 -34.86 -4.74
C ARG A 794 5.96 -33.65 -4.32
N HIS A 795 5.42 -32.83 -3.42
CA HIS A 795 5.95 -31.54 -3.03
C HIS A 795 6.23 -30.62 -4.22
N ASP A 796 5.34 -30.66 -5.22
CA ASP A 796 5.48 -29.89 -6.46
C ASP A 796 4.12 -29.64 -7.15
N PHE A 797 4.10 -28.71 -8.11
CA PHE A 797 2.92 -28.47 -8.94
C PHE A 797 2.74 -29.57 -9.98
N VAL A 798 1.51 -30.04 -10.12
CA VAL A 798 1.12 -31.07 -11.07
C VAL A 798 -0.10 -30.65 -11.87
N VAL A 799 -0.16 -31.06 -13.12
CA VAL A 799 -1.34 -30.97 -13.97
C VAL A 799 -1.93 -32.37 -14.08
N GLU A 800 -3.20 -32.53 -13.71
CA GLU A 800 -3.92 -33.78 -13.92
C GLU A 800 -4.59 -33.77 -15.31
N PRO A 801 -4.51 -34.85 -16.09
CA PRO A 801 -5.26 -34.95 -17.33
C PRO A 801 -6.76 -34.94 -17.07
N GLY A 802 -7.48 -34.06 -17.76
CA GLY A 802 -8.91 -33.89 -17.52
C GLY A 802 -9.55 -32.80 -18.38
N ASP A 803 -10.83 -32.59 -18.15
CA ASP A 803 -11.59 -31.53 -18.77
C ASP A 803 -11.58 -30.30 -17.85
N PHE A 804 -11.22 -29.15 -18.41
CA PHE A 804 -11.19 -27.88 -17.72
C PHE A 804 -12.20 -26.92 -18.36
N THR A 805 -12.89 -26.15 -17.54
CA THR A 805 -13.77 -25.07 -18.01
C THR A 805 -12.98 -23.76 -18.05
N ILE A 806 -12.94 -23.14 -19.23
CA ILE A 806 -12.41 -21.80 -19.44
C ILE A 806 -13.59 -20.83 -19.45
N SER A 807 -13.61 -19.90 -18.52
CA SER A 807 -14.66 -18.90 -18.38
C SER A 807 -14.09 -17.50 -18.54
N VAL A 808 -14.76 -16.68 -19.37
CA VAL A 808 -14.39 -15.27 -19.58
C VAL A 808 -15.54 -14.39 -19.14
N GLY A 809 -15.24 -13.37 -18.37
CA GLY A 809 -16.26 -12.46 -17.85
C GLY A 809 -15.75 -11.10 -17.41
N ALA A 810 -16.68 -10.28 -16.91
CA ALA A 810 -16.42 -8.95 -16.38
C ALA A 810 -16.16 -8.94 -14.86
N SER A 811 -16.44 -10.05 -14.18
CA SER A 811 -16.14 -10.31 -12.77
C SER A 811 -16.19 -11.80 -12.47
N SER A 812 -15.85 -12.23 -11.27
CA SER A 812 -15.97 -13.64 -10.84
C SER A 812 -17.42 -14.17 -10.83
N ARG A 813 -18.41 -13.28 -10.86
CA ARG A 813 -19.86 -13.63 -10.90
C ARG A 813 -20.57 -13.20 -12.19
N ASP A 814 -19.92 -12.43 -13.06
CA ASP A 814 -20.44 -11.99 -14.35
C ASP A 814 -19.67 -12.69 -15.47
N ILE A 815 -19.88 -14.00 -15.60
CA ILE A 815 -19.30 -14.81 -16.67
C ILE A 815 -20.12 -14.63 -17.93
N ARG A 816 -19.47 -14.28 -19.03
CA ARG A 816 -20.07 -13.97 -20.33
C ARG A 816 -19.90 -15.10 -21.36
N LEU A 817 -18.76 -15.75 -21.34
CA LEU A 817 -18.42 -16.85 -22.25
C LEU A 817 -17.83 -17.99 -21.44
N SER A 818 -18.15 -19.23 -21.82
CA SER A 818 -17.56 -20.41 -21.17
C SER A 818 -17.48 -21.56 -22.19
N GLU A 819 -16.37 -22.28 -22.17
CA GLU A 819 -16.14 -23.44 -23.01
C GLU A 819 -15.18 -24.41 -22.34
N LYS A 820 -15.27 -25.70 -22.69
CA LYS A 820 -14.42 -26.77 -22.13
C LYS A 820 -13.23 -27.08 -23.02
N ILE A 821 -12.11 -27.33 -22.38
CA ILE A 821 -10.90 -27.84 -23.03
C ILE A 821 -10.38 -29.08 -22.31
N ARG A 822 -9.89 -30.05 -23.08
CA ARG A 822 -9.22 -31.22 -22.51
C ARG A 822 -7.72 -30.98 -22.46
N ILE A 823 -7.14 -31.21 -21.29
CA ILE A 823 -5.70 -31.21 -21.04
C ILE A 823 -5.28 -32.67 -20.84
N ASP A 824 -4.23 -33.14 -21.57
CA ASP A 824 -3.74 -34.51 -21.53
C ASP A 824 -2.50 -34.64 -20.62
#